data_878626a3380f40e82dea61741a4c7554
#
_entry.id   878626a3380f40e82dea61741a4c7554
#
_cell.length_a   1.000
_cell.length_b   1.000
_cell.length_c   1.000
_cell.angle_alpha   90.00
_cell.angle_beta   90.00
_cell.angle_gamma   90.00
#
_symmetry.space_group_name_H-M   'P 1'
#
loop_
_entity.id
_entity.type
_entity.pdbx_description
1 polymer ?
#
loop_
_entity_poly.entity_id
_entity_poly.type
_entity_poly.pdbx_seq_one_letter_code
_entity_poly.pdbx_strand_id
1 'polypeptide(L)'
;MQSTNQKIKNAILNSFLDKNIFEQNDEYAAKLIANTKDETMYNRILDEVQHCKSFTFAVAFIESGILNSLKTVLKDLNVQGRILTSTYLYFNKPQMFRELLKLPNVEIRVYEQNHGKFHAKGYLFQHEGYQSALVGSSNFTAGALKVNKEWNLLFTSHNNGKLTEDIASEIEEQWKGASKLTPEWIDEYEKKYKIQNKPTIKVVSQSVDEDNSNYSTIKPNKMQKEALKNLQKLRLLRETKGLIISATGTGKTYLAALDVKNYNPKRFLFVAHREQILKKSLDSFHKVLGGDKKTNYGILSGNTKNTDAKYLFATVQTLSKAENLNQFKRDEFDYILIDEAHHVGSKIYGKLLDYFTPDFLLGMTATPERSDDKNIYELFDYNVPYEIRLQEALEEEMLVPFHYIGVSDYTYNGEVIDDNTNLKYLVSEERVKYVVEQSKYYGYDGDVLHGLVFVSRKEEADEIAKLLTKNGYPSQMLSGEDSQEQREQAIEKLKNGELTYLVTVDIFNEGIDIPFINQVIMMRKTESVIVFVQQLGRGLRKAQGKEYLTVIDFIGNYKNNYLIPVALTGDQSRTREGIREHVETGQIEGLSTINFELVAKKRILKQLRGKKNLFTLEIKKDYQELKRRLNKTPLIADFIKNNMVASQAILSILNKKGNYNDFLLKVDKDAAYSWENDYLDKTLTFITLEFLSGKRIHELLLLQKLLDNGVSSRSELEKLVVDNGSYCNDDVLNSVERILTLEYYKPKSYDDKNDKEKNKTEFAKLGGQTLIEIDNNKEYRFNKEISELLEKDHGFKKLFVDVIKAGLLNAREYDKENIFTIEKRYTRSDVNRLLNWQRKIPAQSIGGYFIENGYCPIFVTYVKSNDIEDSIKYEDRFISDSKIHCYTKNGRKLGKGETLKMFAGVSEGDPELTYLLFVKRSDAEDDDEFVYLGTGKVTADSLKQEYREIDKKGKLVNTPIVSYDLKLDIPVSLARYRMLTERSNE
;
A
#
# COMPACT_ATOMS: atom_id res chain seq x y z
N MET A 1 5.32 13.62 -38.25
CA MET A 1 4.41 13.53 -37.08
C MET A 1 3.02 13.92 -37.57
N GLN A 2 2.01 13.12 -37.28
CA GLN A 2 0.62 13.52 -37.48
C GLN A 2 0.33 14.75 -36.62
N SER A 3 -0.43 15.72 -37.15
CA SER A 3 -0.87 16.86 -36.35
C SER A 3 -1.81 16.39 -35.22
N THR A 4 -1.90 17.13 -34.11
CA THR A 4 -2.86 16.84 -33.01
C THR A 4 -4.28 16.66 -33.56
N ASN A 5 -4.63 17.42 -34.56
CA ASN A 5 -5.91 17.31 -35.28
C ASN A 5 -6.15 15.92 -35.90
N GLN A 6 -5.15 15.35 -36.54
CA GLN A 6 -5.27 14.03 -37.18
C GLN A 6 -5.37 12.93 -36.11
N LYS A 7 -4.63 13.05 -35.02
CA LYS A 7 -4.69 12.14 -33.90
C LYS A 7 -6.07 12.10 -33.24
N ILE A 8 -6.65 13.27 -32.96
CA ILE A 8 -8.03 13.36 -32.39
C ILE A 8 -9.04 12.76 -33.34
N LYS A 9 -8.94 13.08 -34.65
CA LYS A 9 -9.83 12.51 -35.68
C LYS A 9 -9.78 10.99 -35.67
N ASN A 10 -8.58 10.41 -35.72
CA ASN A 10 -8.40 8.96 -35.71
C ASN A 10 -8.94 8.32 -34.43
N ALA A 11 -8.69 8.93 -33.28
CA ALA A 11 -9.19 8.47 -31.99
C ALA A 11 -10.73 8.43 -31.92
N ILE A 12 -11.40 9.49 -32.42
CA ILE A 12 -12.86 9.51 -32.49
C ILE A 12 -13.40 8.43 -33.43
N LEU A 13 -12.85 8.32 -34.62
CA LEU A 13 -13.27 7.29 -35.58
C LEU A 13 -13.05 5.89 -35.06
N ASN A 14 -11.92 5.62 -34.40
CA ASN A 14 -11.63 4.34 -33.77
C ASN A 14 -12.62 4.04 -32.65
N SER A 15 -12.83 4.99 -31.72
CA SER A 15 -13.66 4.78 -30.54
C SER A 15 -15.16 4.66 -30.83
N PHE A 16 -15.68 5.40 -31.82
CA PHE A 16 -17.12 5.49 -32.05
C PHE A 16 -17.60 4.78 -33.32
N LEU A 17 -16.71 4.44 -34.27
CA LEU A 17 -17.11 3.78 -35.50
C LEU A 17 -16.57 2.34 -35.58
N ASP A 18 -15.27 2.17 -35.68
CA ASP A 18 -14.67 0.83 -35.77
C ASP A 18 -13.21 0.81 -35.33
N LYS A 19 -12.93 0.04 -34.26
CA LYS A 19 -11.59 -0.10 -33.69
C LYS A 19 -10.60 -0.87 -34.59
N ASN A 20 -11.11 -1.62 -35.58
CA ASN A 20 -10.28 -2.44 -36.47
C ASN A 20 -9.92 -1.71 -37.76
N ILE A 21 -10.73 -0.75 -38.18
CA ILE A 21 -10.57 -0.01 -39.44
C ILE A 21 -9.74 1.25 -39.25
N PHE A 22 -9.93 1.96 -38.13
CA PHE A 22 -9.27 3.25 -37.88
C PHE A 22 -8.10 3.08 -36.94
N GLU A 23 -7.04 3.81 -37.22
CA GLU A 23 -5.85 3.85 -36.38
C GLU A 23 -6.19 4.32 -34.95
N GLN A 24 -5.83 3.51 -33.97
CA GLN A 24 -6.02 3.80 -32.57
C GLN A 24 -5.08 4.95 -32.14
N ASN A 25 -5.62 5.90 -31.41
CA ASN A 25 -4.83 6.91 -30.70
C ASN A 25 -5.38 7.07 -29.28
N ASP A 26 -4.82 6.32 -28.34
CA ASP A 26 -5.36 6.19 -27.00
C ASP A 26 -5.21 7.45 -26.14
N GLU A 27 -4.29 8.35 -26.50
CA GLU A 27 -4.13 9.66 -25.84
C GLU A 27 -5.43 10.50 -25.91
N TYR A 28 -6.16 10.38 -27.03
CA TYR A 28 -7.39 11.14 -27.29
C TYR A 28 -8.63 10.24 -27.43
N ALA A 29 -8.48 8.94 -27.23
CA ALA A 29 -9.57 7.98 -27.41
C ALA A 29 -10.67 8.17 -26.38
N ALA A 30 -11.92 7.99 -26.79
CA ALA A 30 -13.02 7.91 -25.85
C ALA A 30 -12.90 6.62 -25.01
N LYS A 31 -13.02 6.75 -23.70
CA LYS A 31 -12.85 5.66 -22.73
C LYS A 31 -13.98 5.66 -21.70
N LEU A 32 -14.37 4.46 -21.28
CA LEU A 32 -15.23 4.29 -20.12
C LEU A 32 -14.38 4.20 -18.85
N ILE A 33 -14.54 5.16 -17.94
CA ILE A 33 -13.89 5.15 -16.62
C ILE A 33 -14.87 4.58 -15.59
N ALA A 34 -14.54 3.43 -14.99
CA ALA A 34 -15.44 2.64 -14.15
C ALA A 34 -14.88 2.26 -12.77
N ASN A 35 -13.92 2.99 -12.24
CA ASN A 35 -13.22 2.72 -10.98
C ASN A 35 -12.72 1.27 -10.89
N THR A 36 -11.75 0.96 -11.70
CA THR A 36 -11.02 -0.32 -11.67
C THR A 36 -9.78 -0.19 -10.78
N LYS A 37 -9.08 -1.29 -10.55
CA LYS A 37 -7.80 -1.28 -9.83
C LYS A 37 -6.73 -0.44 -10.56
N ASP A 38 -6.78 -0.43 -11.90
CA ASP A 38 -5.77 0.23 -12.75
C ASP A 38 -6.09 1.70 -13.02
N GLU A 39 -7.38 2.07 -13.02
CA GLU A 39 -7.83 3.44 -13.31
C GLU A 39 -9.09 3.79 -12.54
N THR A 40 -9.04 4.92 -11.81
CA THR A 40 -10.18 5.48 -11.09
C THR A 40 -10.53 6.85 -11.64
N MET A 41 -11.78 7.26 -11.45
CA MET A 41 -12.22 8.62 -11.78
C MET A 41 -11.40 9.68 -11.02
N TYR A 42 -11.00 9.36 -9.78
CA TYR A 42 -10.15 10.20 -8.95
C TYR A 42 -8.79 10.48 -9.62
N ASN A 43 -8.07 9.43 -10.02
CA ASN A 43 -6.76 9.58 -10.65
C ASN A 43 -6.87 10.31 -11.98
N ARG A 44 -7.93 10.03 -12.76
CA ARG A 44 -8.15 10.69 -14.05
C ARG A 44 -8.43 12.18 -13.90
N ILE A 45 -9.27 12.61 -12.97
CA ILE A 45 -9.54 14.03 -12.74
C ILE A 45 -8.27 14.77 -12.30
N LEU A 46 -7.49 14.21 -11.38
CA LEU A 46 -6.25 14.86 -10.95
C LEU A 46 -5.22 14.93 -12.06
N ASP A 47 -5.12 13.90 -12.89
CA ASP A 47 -4.26 13.90 -14.08
C ASP A 47 -4.67 14.99 -15.08
N GLU A 48 -5.96 15.10 -15.40
CA GLU A 48 -6.47 16.12 -16.31
C GLU A 48 -6.20 17.54 -15.75
N VAL A 49 -6.42 17.78 -14.45
CA VAL A 49 -6.16 19.08 -13.80
C VAL A 49 -4.67 19.42 -13.83
N GLN A 50 -3.79 18.44 -13.67
CA GLN A 50 -2.33 18.68 -13.71
C GLN A 50 -1.82 19.12 -15.09
N HIS A 51 -2.53 18.75 -16.16
CA HIS A 51 -2.08 18.97 -17.53
C HIS A 51 -2.93 19.97 -18.32
N CYS A 52 -4.06 20.47 -17.76
CA CYS A 52 -4.91 21.44 -18.43
C CYS A 52 -4.45 22.89 -18.18
N LYS A 53 -4.92 23.80 -19.03
CA LYS A 53 -4.81 25.26 -18.85
C LYS A 53 -5.91 25.79 -17.93
N SER A 54 -7.11 25.23 -18.04
CA SER A 54 -8.24 25.54 -17.18
C SER A 54 -9.22 24.37 -17.12
N PHE A 55 -10.04 24.35 -16.06
CA PHE A 55 -11.08 23.34 -15.89
C PHE A 55 -12.43 23.96 -15.48
N THR A 56 -13.50 23.23 -15.78
CA THR A 56 -14.86 23.57 -15.31
C THR A 56 -15.54 22.29 -14.80
N PHE A 57 -15.90 22.26 -13.52
CA PHE A 57 -16.67 21.17 -12.92
C PHE A 57 -18.11 21.61 -12.71
N ALA A 58 -19.06 20.81 -13.17
CA ALA A 58 -20.49 20.96 -12.93
C ALA A 58 -20.99 19.72 -12.20
N VAL A 59 -21.04 19.77 -10.85
CA VAL A 59 -21.28 18.59 -10.01
C VAL A 59 -22.24 18.91 -8.87
N ALA A 60 -23.29 18.11 -8.72
CA ALA A 60 -24.34 18.36 -7.74
C ALA A 60 -23.86 18.23 -6.30
N PHE A 61 -23.02 17.22 -6.00
CA PHE A 61 -22.54 16.92 -4.67
C PHE A 61 -21.03 16.90 -4.60
N ILE A 62 -20.49 17.54 -3.56
CA ILE A 62 -19.06 17.61 -3.27
C ILE A 62 -18.83 17.25 -1.81
N GLU A 63 -17.82 16.44 -1.56
CA GLU A 63 -17.37 16.09 -0.21
C GLU A 63 -16.13 16.90 0.18
N SER A 64 -16.10 17.41 1.41
CA SER A 64 -15.01 18.29 1.87
C SER A 64 -13.63 17.61 1.86
N GLY A 65 -13.58 16.35 2.25
CA GLY A 65 -12.31 15.60 2.40
C GLY A 65 -11.57 15.43 1.08
N ILE A 66 -12.29 15.09 0.00
CA ILE A 66 -11.67 14.88 -1.32
C ILE A 66 -11.13 16.17 -1.94
N LEU A 67 -11.62 17.35 -1.51
CA LEU A 67 -11.11 18.65 -1.95
C LEU A 67 -9.63 18.86 -1.56
N ASN A 68 -9.13 18.18 -0.52
CA ASN A 68 -7.73 18.29 -0.12
C ASN A 68 -6.77 17.82 -1.21
N SER A 69 -7.17 16.84 -2.02
CA SER A 69 -6.39 16.41 -3.18
C SER A 69 -6.32 17.49 -4.26
N LEU A 70 -7.47 18.10 -4.56
CA LEU A 70 -7.53 19.21 -5.52
C LEU A 70 -6.75 20.43 -5.02
N LYS A 71 -6.85 20.76 -3.71
CA LYS A 71 -6.07 21.84 -3.08
C LYS A 71 -4.57 21.61 -3.22
N THR A 72 -4.11 20.37 -2.97
CA THR A 72 -2.69 20.03 -3.06
C THR A 72 -2.18 20.22 -4.49
N VAL A 73 -2.91 19.74 -5.48
CA VAL A 73 -2.54 19.91 -6.91
C VAL A 73 -2.55 21.37 -7.32
N LEU A 74 -3.62 22.12 -7.02
CA LEU A 74 -3.77 23.52 -7.43
C LEU A 74 -2.80 24.47 -6.72
N LYS A 75 -2.31 24.12 -5.53
CA LYS A 75 -1.31 24.90 -4.79
C LYS A 75 0.01 25.03 -5.55
N ASP A 76 0.41 23.94 -6.22
CA ASP A 76 1.65 23.86 -6.96
C ASP A 76 1.52 24.31 -8.43
N LEU A 77 0.28 24.56 -8.91
CA LEU A 77 -0.04 24.87 -10.29
C LEU A 77 -0.81 26.19 -10.43
N ASN A 78 -0.53 26.92 -11.48
CA ASN A 78 -1.27 28.14 -11.85
C ASN A 78 -2.38 27.82 -12.86
N VAL A 79 -3.33 26.96 -12.48
CA VAL A 79 -4.47 26.55 -13.32
C VAL A 79 -5.71 27.33 -12.92
N GLN A 80 -6.45 27.85 -13.91
CA GLN A 80 -7.72 28.54 -13.69
C GLN A 80 -8.87 27.53 -13.60
N GLY A 81 -9.72 27.68 -12.60
CA GLY A 81 -10.83 26.76 -12.37
C GLY A 81 -12.20 27.43 -12.25
N ARG A 82 -13.24 26.71 -12.61
CA ARG A 82 -14.65 27.04 -12.35
C ARG A 82 -15.37 25.82 -11.77
N ILE A 83 -16.12 26.02 -10.69
CA ILE A 83 -16.92 24.95 -10.09
C ILE A 83 -18.36 25.44 -9.93
N LEU A 84 -19.28 24.71 -10.55
CA LEU A 84 -20.72 24.87 -10.39
C LEU A 84 -21.23 23.70 -9.57
N THR A 85 -21.82 23.99 -8.41
CA THR A 85 -22.44 22.98 -7.55
C THR A 85 -23.84 23.40 -7.14
N SER A 86 -24.52 22.67 -6.26
CA SER A 86 -25.93 22.92 -5.97
C SER A 86 -26.27 22.88 -4.47
N THR A 87 -27.46 23.45 -4.17
CA THR A 87 -28.12 23.27 -2.87
C THR A 87 -29.11 22.09 -2.86
N TYR A 88 -29.06 21.22 -3.88
CA TYR A 88 -30.06 20.15 -4.08
C TYR A 88 -30.20 19.25 -2.84
N LEU A 89 -31.41 19.17 -2.32
CA LEU A 89 -31.79 18.41 -1.12
C LEU A 89 -30.94 18.70 0.14
N TYR A 90 -30.22 19.81 0.18
CA TYR A 90 -29.29 20.18 1.27
C TYR A 90 -28.25 19.07 1.60
N PHE A 91 -27.80 18.34 0.60
CA PHE A 91 -26.74 17.33 0.82
C PHE A 91 -25.36 17.95 1.04
N ASN A 92 -25.11 19.08 0.38
CA ASN A 92 -23.85 19.80 0.54
C ASN A 92 -23.82 20.54 1.87
N LYS A 93 -22.86 20.22 2.74
CA LYS A 93 -22.70 20.85 4.06
C LYS A 93 -22.15 22.28 3.93
N PRO A 94 -22.55 23.23 4.83
CA PRO A 94 -21.97 24.57 4.84
C PRO A 94 -20.44 24.60 4.90
N GLN A 95 -19.83 23.67 5.65
CA GLN A 95 -18.39 23.53 5.74
C GLN A 95 -17.75 23.23 4.38
N MET A 96 -18.36 22.38 3.55
CA MET A 96 -17.87 22.09 2.20
C MET A 96 -17.76 23.37 1.36
N PHE A 97 -18.75 24.26 1.42
CA PHE A 97 -18.70 25.56 0.73
C PHE A 97 -17.56 26.45 1.26
N ARG A 98 -17.28 26.44 2.57
CA ARG A 98 -16.13 27.14 3.15
C ARG A 98 -14.81 26.56 2.63
N GLU A 99 -14.74 25.24 2.44
CA GLU A 99 -13.54 24.57 1.90
C GLU A 99 -13.34 24.88 0.39
N LEU A 100 -14.42 25.02 -0.38
CA LEU A 100 -14.35 25.44 -1.79
C LEU A 100 -13.76 26.85 -1.95
N LEU A 101 -14.09 27.80 -1.07
CA LEU A 101 -13.55 29.16 -1.12
C LEU A 101 -12.03 29.23 -0.92
N LYS A 102 -11.41 28.17 -0.44
CA LYS A 102 -9.95 28.11 -0.24
C LYS A 102 -9.19 27.65 -1.49
N LEU A 103 -9.89 27.22 -2.54
CA LEU A 103 -9.25 26.76 -3.78
C LEU A 103 -8.60 27.97 -4.49
N PRO A 104 -7.28 27.92 -4.79
CA PRO A 104 -6.62 29.02 -5.49
C PRO A 104 -7.07 29.09 -6.95
N ASN A 105 -7.28 30.32 -7.47
CA ASN A 105 -7.63 30.56 -8.86
C ASN A 105 -8.91 29.87 -9.35
N VAL A 106 -9.86 29.58 -8.45
CA VAL A 106 -11.12 28.91 -8.79
C VAL A 106 -12.31 29.82 -8.49
N GLU A 107 -13.12 30.10 -9.49
CA GLU A 107 -14.42 30.76 -9.30
C GLU A 107 -15.50 29.71 -9.01
N ILE A 108 -16.34 29.97 -7.99
CA ILE A 108 -17.35 29.00 -7.55
C ILE A 108 -18.74 29.67 -7.60
N ARG A 109 -19.70 28.97 -8.19
CA ARG A 109 -21.10 29.34 -8.15
C ARG A 109 -21.99 28.20 -7.67
N VAL A 110 -23.11 28.53 -7.09
CA VAL A 110 -24.07 27.58 -6.51
C VAL A 110 -25.43 27.76 -7.22
N TYR A 111 -25.92 26.67 -7.80
CA TYR A 111 -27.24 26.59 -8.40
C TYR A 111 -28.25 26.27 -7.30
N GLU A 112 -29.13 27.23 -7.03
CA GLU A 112 -30.11 27.12 -5.94
C GLU A 112 -31.38 26.38 -6.37
N GLN A 113 -32.04 25.68 -5.45
CA GLN A 113 -33.24 24.87 -5.74
C GLN A 113 -34.41 25.66 -6.32
N ASN A 114 -34.51 26.93 -6.02
CA ASN A 114 -35.51 27.83 -6.59
C ASN A 114 -35.40 28.04 -8.11
N HIS A 115 -34.23 27.72 -8.70
CA HIS A 115 -33.99 27.76 -10.15
C HIS A 115 -34.20 26.41 -10.84
N GLY A 116 -34.52 25.33 -10.09
CA GLY A 116 -34.74 23.99 -10.62
C GLY A 116 -33.88 22.93 -9.95
N LYS A 117 -33.95 21.69 -10.45
CA LYS A 117 -33.17 20.55 -9.91
C LYS A 117 -31.85 20.42 -10.68
N PHE A 118 -30.73 20.72 -10.02
CA PHE A 118 -29.41 20.52 -10.57
C PHE A 118 -28.82 19.19 -10.10
N HIS A 119 -28.55 18.28 -11.03
CA HIS A 119 -27.97 16.98 -10.75
C HIS A 119 -26.94 16.55 -11.79
N ALA A 120 -26.30 17.53 -12.45
CA ALA A 120 -25.25 17.30 -13.43
C ALA A 120 -23.98 16.70 -12.79
N LYS A 121 -23.23 15.97 -13.58
CA LYS A 121 -21.90 15.42 -13.25
C LYS A 121 -21.05 15.48 -14.53
N GLY A 122 -20.46 16.65 -14.74
CA GLY A 122 -19.64 16.95 -15.89
C GLY A 122 -18.36 17.65 -15.49
N TYR A 123 -17.26 17.22 -16.07
CA TYR A 123 -15.93 17.77 -15.85
C TYR A 123 -15.32 18.09 -17.20
N LEU A 124 -15.01 19.37 -17.44
CA LEU A 124 -14.41 19.87 -18.68
C LEU A 124 -13.00 20.36 -18.39
N PHE A 125 -12.07 20.04 -19.29
CA PHE A 125 -10.67 20.45 -19.18
C PHE A 125 -10.23 21.06 -20.51
N GLN A 126 -9.65 22.25 -20.45
CA GLN A 126 -9.11 22.95 -21.60
C GLN A 126 -7.61 22.74 -21.67
N HIS A 127 -7.14 22.08 -22.72
CA HIS A 127 -5.73 21.86 -22.99
C HIS A 127 -5.21 22.78 -24.09
N GLU A 128 -3.95 22.60 -24.48
CA GLU A 128 -3.38 23.32 -25.62
C GLU A 128 -3.86 22.70 -26.95
N GLY A 129 -4.79 23.40 -27.63
CA GLY A 129 -5.31 22.98 -28.93
C GLY A 129 -6.46 21.98 -28.89
N TYR A 130 -6.89 21.49 -27.72
CA TYR A 130 -8.01 20.55 -27.59
C TYR A 130 -8.71 20.69 -26.23
N GLN A 131 -9.83 19.98 -26.09
CA GLN A 131 -10.59 19.85 -24.83
C GLN A 131 -10.83 18.39 -24.54
N SER A 132 -10.86 18.05 -23.26
CA SER A 132 -11.35 16.76 -22.78
C SER A 132 -12.59 16.95 -21.89
N ALA A 133 -13.48 15.98 -21.89
CA ALA A 133 -14.68 15.98 -21.08
C ALA A 133 -14.91 14.63 -20.43
N LEU A 134 -15.27 14.64 -19.15
CA LEU A 134 -15.75 13.48 -18.41
C LEU A 134 -17.21 13.72 -18.04
N VAL A 135 -18.10 12.87 -18.51
CA VAL A 135 -19.56 12.97 -18.25
C VAL A 135 -20.09 11.61 -17.83
N GLY A 136 -20.81 11.55 -16.73
CA GLY A 136 -21.32 10.28 -16.22
C GLY A 136 -22.07 10.36 -14.92
N SER A 137 -21.89 9.35 -14.06
CA SER A 137 -22.63 9.22 -12.80
C SER A 137 -21.90 9.75 -11.58
N SER A 138 -20.58 9.98 -11.65
CA SER A 138 -19.75 10.33 -10.50
C SER A 138 -19.91 11.76 -10.00
N ASN A 139 -20.37 11.92 -8.75
CA ASN A 139 -20.23 13.15 -7.99
C ASN A 139 -18.78 13.33 -7.48
N PHE A 140 -18.42 14.53 -7.02
CA PHE A 140 -17.09 14.80 -6.47
C PHE A 140 -17.00 14.35 -4.99
N THR A 141 -17.13 13.04 -4.78
CA THR A 141 -17.07 12.39 -3.46
C THR A 141 -16.07 11.23 -3.49
N ALA A 142 -15.43 10.90 -2.37
CA ALA A 142 -14.44 9.84 -2.31
C ALA A 142 -15.02 8.48 -2.75
N GLY A 143 -16.25 8.18 -2.36
CA GLY A 143 -16.96 6.96 -2.78
C GLY A 143 -17.14 6.89 -4.30
N ALA A 144 -17.71 7.94 -4.93
CA ALA A 144 -17.98 7.95 -6.36
C ALA A 144 -16.70 8.01 -7.22
N LEU A 145 -15.66 8.69 -6.74
CA LEU A 145 -14.43 8.86 -7.51
C LEU A 145 -13.45 7.69 -7.37
N LYS A 146 -13.53 6.87 -6.29
CA LYS A 146 -12.52 5.83 -6.01
C LYS A 146 -13.07 4.41 -5.90
N VAL A 147 -14.26 4.24 -5.31
CA VAL A 147 -14.73 2.92 -4.83
C VAL A 147 -15.95 2.40 -5.58
N ASN A 148 -16.97 3.24 -5.71
CA ASN A 148 -18.24 2.84 -6.34
C ASN A 148 -18.03 2.51 -7.82
N LYS A 149 -18.76 1.52 -8.33
CA LYS A 149 -18.82 1.24 -9.77
C LYS A 149 -19.68 2.29 -10.47
N GLU A 150 -19.04 3.36 -10.88
CA GLU A 150 -19.63 4.47 -11.61
C GLU A 150 -19.24 4.40 -13.08
N TRP A 151 -20.08 4.86 -13.97
CA TRP A 151 -19.78 4.92 -15.39
C TRP A 151 -19.62 6.37 -15.84
N ASN A 152 -18.42 6.68 -16.31
CA ASN A 152 -18.08 7.99 -16.81
C ASN A 152 -17.42 7.85 -18.18
N LEU A 153 -17.93 8.58 -19.17
CA LEU A 153 -17.36 8.65 -20.50
C LEU A 153 -16.33 9.78 -20.53
N LEU A 154 -15.07 9.44 -20.75
CA LEU A 154 -14.03 10.39 -21.15
C LEU A 154 -14.00 10.47 -22.66
N PHE A 155 -13.99 11.67 -23.21
CA PHE A 155 -13.76 11.91 -24.63
C PHE A 155 -13.03 13.22 -24.88
N THR A 156 -12.37 13.30 -26.02
CA THR A 156 -11.56 14.47 -26.43
C THR A 156 -12.11 15.05 -27.71
N SER A 157 -12.08 16.37 -27.83
CA SER A 157 -12.44 17.06 -29.05
C SER A 157 -11.50 18.23 -29.33
N HIS A 158 -11.57 18.76 -30.55
CA HIS A 158 -11.01 20.10 -30.83
C HIS A 158 -11.77 21.19 -30.09
N ASN A 159 -11.17 22.36 -29.97
CA ASN A 159 -11.76 23.50 -29.27
C ASN A 159 -13.17 23.89 -29.77
N ASN A 160 -13.52 23.58 -31.02
CA ASN A 160 -14.83 23.81 -31.64
C ASN A 160 -15.62 22.51 -31.85
N GLY A 161 -15.42 21.50 -31.03
CA GLY A 161 -16.17 20.24 -31.10
C GLY A 161 -17.61 20.43 -30.64
N LYS A 162 -18.59 20.03 -31.48
CA LYS A 162 -20.02 20.32 -31.23
C LYS A 162 -20.52 19.81 -29.90
N LEU A 163 -20.16 18.57 -29.52
CA LEU A 163 -20.62 17.97 -28.27
C LEU A 163 -20.04 18.69 -27.03
N THR A 164 -18.75 19.04 -27.06
CA THR A 164 -18.13 19.80 -25.96
C THR A 164 -18.65 21.24 -25.88
N GLU A 165 -18.96 21.85 -27.02
CA GLU A 165 -19.61 23.16 -27.09
C GLU A 165 -21.02 23.10 -26.48
N ASP A 166 -21.82 22.08 -26.82
CA ASP A 166 -23.16 21.91 -26.26
C ASP A 166 -23.10 21.72 -24.72
N ILE A 167 -22.19 20.89 -24.22
CA ILE A 167 -21.98 20.71 -22.79
C ILE A 167 -21.53 22.03 -22.13
N ALA A 168 -20.56 22.70 -22.72
CA ALA A 168 -20.06 23.98 -22.21
C ALA A 168 -21.17 25.05 -22.20
N SER A 169 -22.01 25.09 -23.25
CA SER A 169 -23.13 26.01 -23.37
C SER A 169 -24.20 25.77 -22.30
N GLU A 170 -24.55 24.50 -22.04
CA GLU A 170 -25.46 24.10 -20.98
C GLU A 170 -24.92 24.49 -19.59
N ILE A 171 -23.63 24.24 -19.34
CA ILE A 171 -22.99 24.68 -18.09
C ILE A 171 -22.98 26.20 -17.99
N GLU A 172 -22.73 26.93 -19.08
CA GLU A 172 -22.70 28.39 -19.10
C GLU A 172 -24.08 28.99 -18.83
N GLU A 173 -25.17 28.42 -19.36
CA GLU A 173 -26.53 28.82 -19.06
C GLU A 173 -26.83 28.67 -17.55
N GLN A 174 -26.52 27.52 -17.00
CA GLN A 174 -26.69 27.24 -15.57
C GLN A 174 -25.79 28.15 -14.71
N TRP A 175 -24.57 28.43 -15.18
CA TRP A 175 -23.63 29.32 -14.52
C TRP A 175 -24.14 30.76 -14.40
N LYS A 176 -24.75 31.28 -15.45
CA LYS A 176 -25.35 32.66 -15.45
C LYS A 176 -26.46 32.77 -14.42
N GLY A 177 -27.27 31.72 -14.24
CA GLY A 177 -28.35 31.70 -13.27
C GLY A 177 -27.92 31.36 -11.82
N ALA A 178 -26.65 31.00 -11.61
CA ALA A 178 -26.15 30.55 -10.30
C ALA A 178 -25.60 31.71 -9.47
N SER A 179 -25.80 31.66 -8.16
CA SER A 179 -25.29 32.60 -7.19
C SER A 179 -23.78 32.45 -7.00
N LYS A 180 -23.04 33.54 -6.96
CA LYS A 180 -21.62 33.52 -6.63
C LYS A 180 -21.45 33.09 -5.16
N LEU A 181 -20.55 32.15 -4.91
CA LEU A 181 -20.23 31.72 -3.53
C LEU A 181 -19.45 32.81 -2.81
N THR A 182 -20.00 33.28 -1.69
CA THR A 182 -19.38 34.26 -0.79
C THR A 182 -19.54 33.81 0.67
N PRO A 183 -18.75 34.32 1.60
CA PRO A 183 -18.96 34.05 3.02
C PRO A 183 -20.38 34.37 3.50
N GLU A 184 -20.95 35.49 3.06
CA GLU A 184 -22.29 35.92 3.43
C GLU A 184 -23.33 34.93 2.91
N TRP A 185 -23.18 34.45 1.66
CA TRP A 185 -24.06 33.45 1.09
C TRP A 185 -24.01 32.15 1.91
N ILE A 186 -22.82 31.72 2.36
CA ILE A 186 -22.66 30.51 3.18
C ILE A 186 -23.39 30.67 4.51
N ASP A 187 -23.27 31.83 5.18
CA ASP A 187 -23.92 32.08 6.46
C ASP A 187 -25.46 32.06 6.33
N GLU A 188 -26.02 32.56 5.22
CA GLU A 188 -27.45 32.45 4.93
C GLU A 188 -27.88 31.00 4.63
N TYR A 189 -27.07 30.28 3.85
CA TYR A 189 -27.29 28.87 3.55
C TYR A 189 -27.27 28.02 4.82
N GLU A 190 -26.32 28.27 5.73
CA GLU A 190 -26.20 27.54 6.99
C GLU A 190 -27.43 27.65 7.86
N LYS A 191 -28.04 28.82 7.91
CA LYS A 191 -29.32 29.04 8.60
C LYS A 191 -30.44 28.15 8.02
N LYS A 192 -30.55 28.11 6.68
CA LYS A 192 -31.53 27.27 5.96
C LYS A 192 -31.22 25.78 6.16
N TYR A 193 -29.94 25.40 6.07
CA TYR A 193 -29.44 24.04 6.25
C TYR A 193 -29.80 23.48 7.65
N LYS A 194 -29.58 24.28 8.71
CA LYS A 194 -29.90 23.92 10.09
C LYS A 194 -31.40 23.73 10.32
N ILE A 195 -32.27 24.48 9.59
CA ILE A 195 -33.72 24.34 9.67
C ILE A 195 -34.17 23.04 9.00
N GLN A 196 -33.65 22.73 7.83
CA GLN A 196 -34.05 21.56 7.04
C GLN A 196 -33.47 20.24 7.60
N ASN A 197 -32.27 20.30 8.15
CA ASN A 197 -31.58 19.13 8.75
C ASN A 197 -31.67 19.13 10.28
N LYS A 198 -32.70 19.78 10.87
CA LYS A 198 -33.01 19.51 12.27
C LYS A 198 -33.16 18.00 12.44
N PRO A 199 -32.47 17.34 13.40
CA PRO A 199 -32.74 15.96 13.70
C PRO A 199 -34.23 15.84 14.00
N THR A 200 -34.99 15.33 13.06
CA THR A 200 -36.35 14.86 13.34
C THR A 200 -36.12 13.75 14.34
N ILE A 201 -36.33 14.05 15.62
CA ILE A 201 -36.57 13.04 16.62
C ILE A 201 -37.72 12.27 15.99
N LYS A 202 -37.44 11.08 15.44
CA LYS A 202 -38.53 10.12 15.19
C LYS A 202 -39.08 9.87 16.58
N VAL A 203 -40.10 10.62 16.92
CA VAL A 203 -41.05 10.21 17.92
C VAL A 203 -41.72 8.97 17.34
N VAL A 204 -41.05 7.85 17.56
CA VAL A 204 -41.77 6.58 17.58
C VAL A 204 -42.79 6.82 18.67
N SER A 205 -44.03 7.00 18.25
CA SER A 205 -45.19 6.93 19.15
C SER A 205 -45.09 5.60 19.86
N GLN A 206 -44.42 5.60 21.00
CA GLN A 206 -44.55 4.54 22.00
C GLN A 206 -45.86 4.79 22.69
N SER A 207 -46.82 3.94 22.37
CA SER A 207 -47.86 3.59 23.35
C SER A 207 -47.12 3.19 24.62
N VAL A 208 -47.43 3.92 25.69
CA VAL A 208 -47.00 3.63 27.04
C VAL A 208 -47.55 2.25 27.40
N ASP A 209 -46.69 1.23 27.35
CA ASP A 209 -46.82 0.04 28.16
C ASP A 209 -45.56 -0.03 29.02
N GLU A 210 -45.74 0.29 30.28
CA GLU A 210 -44.78 0.05 31.35
C GLU A 210 -44.56 -1.47 31.45
N ASP A 211 -43.35 -1.88 31.37
CA ASP A 211 -42.69 -3.16 31.56
C ASP A 211 -42.15 -3.80 30.26
N ASN A 212 -40.87 -3.48 29.94
CA ASN A 212 -39.84 -4.45 29.66
C ASN A 212 -38.62 -3.75 29.05
N SER A 213 -37.48 -3.98 29.65
CA SER A 213 -36.14 -3.54 29.31
C SER A 213 -35.80 -3.73 27.83
N ASN A 214 -35.89 -2.69 27.00
CA ASN A 214 -35.35 -2.67 25.63
C ASN A 214 -33.83 -2.46 25.64
N TYR A 215 -33.08 -3.53 25.95
CA TYR A 215 -31.69 -3.63 25.52
C TYR A 215 -31.69 -3.93 24.02
N SER A 216 -31.33 -2.93 23.19
CA SER A 216 -31.01 -3.17 21.78
C SER A 216 -29.89 -4.20 21.74
N THR A 217 -30.15 -5.37 21.19
CA THR A 217 -29.17 -6.44 21.07
C THR A 217 -28.02 -5.96 20.19
N ILE A 218 -26.88 -5.63 20.82
CA ILE A 218 -25.66 -5.28 20.11
C ILE A 218 -25.26 -6.49 19.29
N LYS A 219 -25.35 -6.36 17.95
CA LYS A 219 -24.95 -7.43 17.01
C LYS A 219 -23.48 -7.30 16.67
N PRO A 220 -22.72 -8.41 16.67
CA PRO A 220 -21.32 -8.41 16.26
C PRO A 220 -21.17 -8.02 14.79
N ASN A 221 -20.18 -7.18 14.47
CA ASN A 221 -19.78 -6.88 13.11
C ASN A 221 -19.06 -8.07 12.45
N LYS A 222 -18.67 -7.95 11.17
CA LYS A 222 -18.01 -9.03 10.40
C LYS A 222 -16.75 -9.55 11.11
N MET A 223 -15.85 -8.66 11.51
CA MET A 223 -14.63 -8.97 12.25
C MET A 223 -14.91 -9.69 13.56
N GLN A 224 -15.84 -9.15 14.37
CA GLN A 224 -16.18 -9.74 15.66
C GLN A 224 -16.79 -11.13 15.52
N LYS A 225 -17.58 -11.38 14.47
CA LYS A 225 -18.10 -12.73 14.17
C LYS A 225 -17.00 -13.72 13.89
N GLU A 226 -16.01 -13.33 13.10
CA GLU A 226 -14.87 -14.17 12.74
C GLU A 226 -14.00 -14.44 13.95
N ALA A 227 -13.63 -13.39 14.70
CA ALA A 227 -12.86 -13.52 15.93
C ALA A 227 -13.53 -14.42 16.97
N LEU A 228 -14.85 -14.26 17.17
CA LEU A 228 -15.63 -15.13 18.07
C LEU A 228 -15.62 -16.58 17.63
N LYS A 229 -15.77 -16.84 16.32
CA LYS A 229 -15.71 -18.20 15.76
C LYS A 229 -14.34 -18.84 16.01
N ASN A 230 -13.27 -18.08 15.80
CA ASN A 230 -11.92 -18.56 15.99
C ASN A 230 -11.57 -18.79 17.47
N LEU A 231 -12.05 -17.92 18.38
CA LEU A 231 -11.95 -18.13 19.82
C LEU A 231 -12.68 -19.41 20.28
N GLN A 232 -13.88 -19.64 19.75
CA GLN A 232 -14.62 -20.87 20.02
C GLN A 232 -13.87 -22.11 19.52
N LYS A 233 -13.30 -22.06 18.30
CA LYS A 233 -12.50 -23.13 17.73
C LYS A 233 -11.26 -23.41 18.59
N LEU A 234 -10.58 -22.38 19.08
CA LEU A 234 -9.39 -22.49 19.95
C LEU A 234 -9.74 -23.26 21.22
N ARG A 235 -10.85 -22.92 21.88
CA ARG A 235 -11.32 -23.62 23.08
C ARG A 235 -11.75 -25.07 22.81
N LEU A 236 -12.31 -25.36 21.64
CA LEU A 236 -12.62 -26.74 21.22
C LEU A 236 -11.35 -27.60 21.07
N LEU A 237 -10.24 -26.98 20.72
CA LEU A 237 -8.93 -27.63 20.70
C LEU A 237 -8.30 -27.77 22.10
N ARG A 238 -9.03 -27.40 23.16
CA ARG A 238 -8.60 -27.41 24.57
C ARG A 238 -7.45 -26.46 24.90
N GLU A 239 -7.26 -25.44 24.05
CA GLU A 239 -6.31 -24.38 24.37
C GLU A 239 -6.90 -23.48 25.48
N THR A 240 -6.07 -23.12 26.44
CA THR A 240 -6.48 -22.34 27.62
C THR A 240 -6.10 -20.87 27.53
N LYS A 241 -5.38 -20.47 26.49
CA LYS A 241 -4.93 -19.08 26.30
C LYS A 241 -5.11 -18.64 24.85
N GLY A 242 -5.34 -17.34 24.66
CA GLY A 242 -5.42 -16.72 23.34
C GLY A 242 -5.05 -15.24 23.36
N LEU A 243 -4.48 -14.75 22.26
CA LEU A 243 -4.11 -13.35 22.06
C LEU A 243 -4.85 -12.79 20.83
N ILE A 244 -5.69 -11.76 21.02
CA ILE A 244 -6.29 -11.01 19.92
C ILE A 244 -5.46 -9.75 19.65
N ILE A 245 -5.04 -9.60 18.39
CA ILE A 245 -4.35 -8.43 17.89
C ILE A 245 -5.36 -7.65 17.04
N SER A 246 -5.66 -6.41 17.43
CA SER A 246 -6.66 -5.63 16.73
C SER A 246 -6.38 -4.14 16.83
N ALA A 247 -6.37 -3.44 15.69
CA ALA A 247 -6.12 -2.00 15.61
C ALA A 247 -6.98 -1.20 16.60
N THR A 248 -6.51 -0.04 17.00
CA THR A 248 -7.29 0.84 17.90
C THR A 248 -8.57 1.30 17.22
N GLY A 249 -9.70 1.30 17.95
CA GLY A 249 -10.99 1.76 17.42
C GLY A 249 -11.84 0.70 16.74
N THR A 250 -11.35 -0.52 16.55
CA THR A 250 -12.08 -1.62 15.90
C THR A 250 -13.15 -2.31 16.77
N GLY A 251 -13.31 -1.89 18.03
CA GLY A 251 -14.33 -2.44 18.94
C GLY A 251 -13.87 -3.65 19.77
N LYS A 252 -12.57 -3.74 20.11
CA LYS A 252 -11.98 -4.79 20.98
C LYS A 252 -12.80 -5.06 22.25
N THR A 253 -13.18 -4.02 22.99
CA THR A 253 -13.93 -4.14 24.24
C THR A 253 -15.30 -4.78 24.04
N TYR A 254 -15.99 -4.44 22.94
CA TYR A 254 -17.26 -5.09 22.57
C TYR A 254 -17.08 -6.54 22.15
N LEU A 255 -16.00 -6.84 21.40
CA LEU A 255 -15.63 -8.21 21.06
C LEU A 255 -15.43 -9.05 22.33
N ALA A 256 -14.68 -8.53 23.29
CA ALA A 256 -14.44 -9.18 24.57
C ALA A 256 -15.75 -9.42 25.35
N ALA A 257 -16.62 -8.42 25.44
CA ALA A 257 -17.90 -8.55 26.12
C ALA A 257 -18.82 -9.61 25.44
N LEU A 258 -18.81 -9.66 24.09
CA LEU A 258 -19.54 -10.68 23.33
C LEU A 258 -18.95 -12.09 23.55
N ASP A 259 -17.62 -12.22 23.63
CA ASP A 259 -16.98 -13.49 23.90
C ASP A 259 -17.29 -13.99 25.33
N VAL A 260 -17.22 -13.10 26.32
CA VAL A 260 -17.59 -13.39 27.70
C VAL A 260 -19.07 -13.79 27.80
N LYS A 261 -19.96 -13.14 27.01
CA LYS A 261 -21.36 -13.55 26.90
C LYS A 261 -21.52 -14.97 26.38
N ASN A 262 -20.78 -15.31 25.33
CA ASN A 262 -20.81 -16.65 24.72
C ASN A 262 -20.20 -17.73 25.62
N TYR A 263 -19.11 -17.38 26.33
CA TYR A 263 -18.45 -18.28 27.27
C TYR A 263 -19.29 -18.50 28.54
N ASN A 264 -19.96 -17.43 29.03
CA ASN A 264 -20.76 -17.39 30.25
C ASN A 264 -20.00 -17.88 31.51
N PRO A 265 -18.93 -17.19 31.91
CA PRO A 265 -18.12 -17.59 33.06
C PRO A 265 -18.93 -17.57 34.36
N LYS A 266 -18.57 -18.43 35.30
CA LYS A 266 -19.07 -18.34 36.69
C LYS A 266 -18.59 -17.06 37.34
N ARG A 267 -17.29 -16.79 37.20
CA ARG A 267 -16.65 -15.56 37.67
C ARG A 267 -15.60 -15.05 36.69
N PHE A 268 -15.69 -13.77 36.34
CA PHE A 268 -14.87 -13.11 35.31
C PHE A 268 -13.98 -12.03 35.91
N LEU A 269 -12.74 -11.94 35.45
CA LEU A 269 -11.81 -10.87 35.83
C LEU A 269 -11.32 -10.13 34.57
N PHE A 270 -11.55 -8.82 34.53
CA PHE A 270 -10.96 -7.91 33.56
C PHE A 270 -9.79 -7.15 34.18
N VAL A 271 -8.61 -7.22 33.57
CA VAL A 271 -7.39 -6.56 34.05
C VAL A 271 -6.92 -5.51 33.08
N ALA A 272 -6.71 -4.29 33.57
CA ALA A 272 -6.08 -3.21 32.81
C ALA A 272 -5.08 -2.44 33.69
N HIS A 273 -4.27 -1.62 33.04
CA HIS A 273 -3.27 -0.83 33.77
C HIS A 273 -3.82 0.52 34.29
N ARG A 274 -4.99 0.98 33.85
CA ARG A 274 -5.57 2.28 34.24
C ARG A 274 -7.06 2.16 34.63
N GLU A 275 -7.45 2.88 35.68
CA GLU A 275 -8.82 2.88 36.20
C GLU A 275 -9.87 3.37 35.19
N GLN A 276 -9.53 4.34 34.34
CA GLN A 276 -10.45 4.83 33.31
C GLN A 276 -10.84 3.75 32.29
N ILE A 277 -9.87 2.89 31.93
CA ILE A 277 -10.15 1.75 31.04
C ILE A 277 -11.17 0.83 31.72
N LEU A 278 -11.02 0.59 33.02
CA LEU A 278 -11.97 -0.24 33.76
C LEU A 278 -13.41 0.30 33.72
N LYS A 279 -13.60 1.59 34.01
CA LYS A 279 -14.94 2.22 34.02
C LYS A 279 -15.61 2.16 32.64
N LYS A 280 -14.87 2.56 31.59
CA LYS A 280 -15.37 2.51 30.20
C LYS A 280 -15.64 1.07 29.74
N SER A 281 -14.79 0.12 30.08
CA SER A 281 -14.96 -1.29 29.73
C SER A 281 -16.15 -1.88 30.49
N LEU A 282 -16.30 -1.59 31.76
CA LEU A 282 -17.48 -2.00 32.54
C LEU A 282 -18.78 -1.54 31.89
N ASP A 283 -18.85 -0.27 31.47
CA ASP A 283 -20.03 0.28 30.79
C ASP A 283 -20.32 -0.44 29.46
N SER A 284 -19.28 -0.77 28.71
CA SER A 284 -19.41 -1.54 27.46
C SER A 284 -19.85 -2.98 27.71
N PHE A 285 -19.31 -3.63 28.73
CA PHE A 285 -19.71 -4.97 29.16
C PHE A 285 -21.16 -4.99 29.66
N HIS A 286 -21.53 -3.98 30.47
CA HIS A 286 -22.92 -3.88 30.94
C HIS A 286 -23.92 -3.72 29.79
N LYS A 287 -23.60 -2.97 28.75
CA LYS A 287 -24.44 -2.85 27.55
C LYS A 287 -24.63 -4.17 26.80
N VAL A 288 -23.66 -5.10 26.84
CA VAL A 288 -23.70 -6.38 26.13
C VAL A 288 -24.27 -7.51 26.99
N LEU A 289 -23.85 -7.57 28.25
CA LEU A 289 -24.21 -8.66 29.19
C LEU A 289 -25.50 -8.38 29.95
N GLY A 290 -25.86 -7.10 30.15
CA GLY A 290 -27.02 -6.71 30.94
C GLY A 290 -26.85 -6.98 32.45
N GLY A 291 -27.93 -7.11 33.16
CA GLY A 291 -27.95 -7.37 34.59
C GLY A 291 -27.88 -6.11 35.45
N ASP A 292 -28.00 -6.24 36.76
CA ASP A 292 -27.90 -5.13 37.68
C ASP A 292 -26.43 -4.67 37.82
N LYS A 293 -26.19 -3.42 37.50
CA LYS A 293 -24.83 -2.83 37.50
C LYS A 293 -24.20 -2.80 38.89
N LYS A 294 -24.99 -2.71 39.96
CA LYS A 294 -24.48 -2.60 41.33
C LYS A 294 -24.07 -3.94 41.92
N THR A 295 -24.79 -5.02 41.58
CA THR A 295 -24.57 -6.35 42.13
C THR A 295 -23.68 -7.24 41.25
N ASN A 296 -23.82 -7.16 39.93
CA ASN A 296 -23.10 -8.02 39.01
C ASN A 296 -21.72 -7.53 38.63
N TYR A 297 -21.45 -6.22 38.79
CA TYR A 297 -20.20 -5.60 38.37
C TYR A 297 -19.46 -4.95 39.53
N GLY A 298 -18.19 -5.23 39.66
CA GLY A 298 -17.30 -4.70 40.68
C GLY A 298 -16.07 -4.03 40.12
N ILE A 299 -15.52 -3.05 40.82
CA ILE A 299 -14.24 -2.43 40.49
C ILE A 299 -13.29 -2.58 41.68
N LEU A 300 -12.04 -3.01 41.37
CA LEU A 300 -10.92 -3.05 42.30
C LEU A 300 -9.83 -2.12 41.77
N SER A 301 -9.82 -0.89 42.26
CA SER A 301 -8.83 0.13 41.94
C SER A 301 -8.53 0.96 43.19
N GLY A 302 -7.46 1.77 43.23
CA GLY A 302 -7.01 2.62 44.31
C GLY A 302 -7.98 2.78 45.51
N ASN A 303 -9.07 3.49 45.29
CA ASN A 303 -10.04 3.84 46.33
C ASN A 303 -11.34 3.02 46.30
N THR A 304 -11.54 2.17 45.30
CA THR A 304 -12.79 1.39 45.12
C THR A 304 -12.51 -0.09 45.30
N LYS A 305 -13.18 -0.76 46.23
CA LYS A 305 -13.01 -2.17 46.59
C LYS A 305 -14.37 -2.88 46.63
N ASN A 306 -14.95 -3.18 45.50
CA ASN A 306 -16.11 -4.08 45.39
C ASN A 306 -15.64 -5.36 44.69
N THR A 307 -15.35 -6.40 45.48
CA THR A 307 -14.68 -7.63 45.05
C THR A 307 -15.63 -8.81 44.83
N ASP A 308 -16.87 -8.78 45.32
CA ASP A 308 -17.76 -9.95 45.32
C ASP A 308 -18.60 -10.13 44.04
N ALA A 309 -18.47 -9.23 43.10
CA ALA A 309 -19.21 -9.22 41.85
C ALA A 309 -18.82 -10.36 40.91
N LYS A 310 -19.81 -10.87 40.12
CA LYS A 310 -19.57 -11.87 39.06
C LYS A 310 -18.56 -11.37 38.04
N TYR A 311 -18.66 -10.10 37.63
CA TYR A 311 -17.75 -9.45 36.68
C TYR A 311 -16.91 -8.43 37.44
N LEU A 312 -15.67 -8.78 37.75
CA LEU A 312 -14.72 -7.92 38.44
C LEU A 312 -13.78 -7.22 37.46
N PHE A 313 -13.64 -5.91 37.61
CA PHE A 313 -12.72 -5.08 36.83
C PHE A 313 -11.62 -4.54 37.74
N ALA A 314 -10.36 -4.90 37.48
CA ALA A 314 -9.26 -4.57 38.39
C ALA A 314 -8.09 -3.88 37.68
N THR A 315 -7.48 -2.89 38.35
CA THR A 315 -6.15 -2.42 37.89
C THR A 315 -5.08 -3.40 38.34
N VAL A 316 -4.13 -3.69 37.45
CA VAL A 316 -3.04 -4.61 37.76
C VAL A 316 -2.24 -4.16 38.97
N GLN A 317 -2.02 -2.84 39.17
CA GLN A 317 -1.28 -2.28 40.28
C GLN A 317 -1.98 -2.53 41.64
N THR A 318 -3.28 -2.46 41.65
CA THR A 318 -4.06 -2.71 42.89
C THR A 318 -4.20 -4.20 43.17
N LEU A 319 -4.51 -4.97 42.12
CA LEU A 319 -4.72 -6.42 42.25
C LEU A 319 -3.42 -7.16 42.63
N SER A 320 -2.26 -6.76 42.11
CA SER A 320 -0.97 -7.41 42.38
C SER A 320 -0.38 -7.18 43.77
N LYS A 321 -1.01 -6.31 44.59
CA LYS A 321 -0.63 -6.17 46.01
C LYS A 321 -1.00 -7.42 46.78
N ALA A 322 -0.09 -7.95 47.61
CA ALA A 322 -0.31 -9.18 48.33
C ALA A 322 -1.61 -9.19 49.15
N GLU A 323 -1.94 -8.04 49.80
CA GLU A 323 -3.18 -7.86 50.56
C GLU A 323 -4.46 -8.06 49.77
N ASN A 324 -4.44 -7.70 48.46
CA ASN A 324 -5.61 -7.85 47.57
C ASN A 324 -5.58 -9.21 46.85
N LEU A 325 -4.40 -9.65 46.42
CA LEU A 325 -4.25 -10.90 45.67
C LEU A 325 -4.65 -12.12 46.53
N ASN A 326 -4.21 -12.13 47.78
CA ASN A 326 -4.48 -13.23 48.73
C ASN A 326 -5.96 -13.32 49.17
N GLN A 327 -6.82 -12.37 48.82
CA GLN A 327 -8.25 -12.46 49.07
C GLN A 327 -8.97 -13.45 48.12
N PHE A 328 -8.33 -13.77 47.00
CA PHE A 328 -8.89 -14.65 45.99
C PHE A 328 -8.24 -16.02 46.01
N LYS A 329 -9.00 -17.05 45.68
CA LYS A 329 -8.45 -18.36 45.41
C LYS A 329 -7.72 -18.39 44.07
N ARG A 330 -6.82 -19.30 43.83
CA ARG A 330 -6.08 -19.42 42.56
C ARG A 330 -6.99 -19.70 41.37
N ASP A 331 -8.04 -20.48 41.59
CA ASP A 331 -9.06 -20.90 40.63
C ASP A 331 -10.35 -20.06 40.73
N GLU A 332 -10.27 -18.88 41.36
CA GLU A 332 -11.45 -18.03 41.64
C GLU A 332 -12.13 -17.54 40.34
N PHE A 333 -11.35 -17.25 39.32
CA PHE A 333 -11.81 -16.73 38.04
C PHE A 333 -11.62 -17.79 36.95
N ASP A 334 -12.69 -18.29 36.39
CA ASP A 334 -12.67 -19.24 35.28
C ASP A 334 -12.34 -18.56 33.94
N TYR A 335 -12.53 -17.22 33.83
CA TYR A 335 -12.11 -16.45 32.66
C TYR A 335 -11.42 -15.14 33.08
N ILE A 336 -10.16 -14.97 32.66
CA ILE A 336 -9.39 -13.73 32.87
C ILE A 336 -9.11 -13.07 31.51
N LEU A 337 -9.38 -11.78 31.43
CA LEU A 337 -9.10 -10.96 30.26
C LEU A 337 -8.12 -9.85 30.62
N ILE A 338 -7.05 -9.71 29.83
CA ILE A 338 -6.06 -8.68 29.97
C ILE A 338 -6.13 -7.74 28.77
N ASP A 339 -6.52 -6.50 29.02
CA ASP A 339 -6.51 -5.43 28.00
C ASP A 339 -5.14 -4.75 27.96
N GLU A 340 -4.74 -4.29 26.76
CA GLU A 340 -3.39 -3.80 26.45
C GLU A 340 -2.31 -4.82 26.86
N ALA A 341 -2.51 -6.04 26.43
CA ALA A 341 -1.71 -7.19 26.81
C ALA A 341 -0.19 -7.06 26.49
N HIS A 342 0.20 -6.08 25.68
CA HIS A 342 1.61 -5.77 25.45
C HIS A 342 2.36 -5.34 26.74
N HIS A 343 1.66 -4.96 27.82
CA HIS A 343 2.25 -4.69 29.13
C HIS A 343 2.51 -5.94 29.98
N VAL A 344 1.98 -7.10 29.61
CA VAL A 344 2.00 -8.33 30.41
C VAL A 344 3.41 -8.81 30.77
N GLY A 345 4.41 -8.51 29.97
CA GLY A 345 5.80 -8.86 30.27
C GLY A 345 6.43 -8.14 31.48
N SER A 346 5.73 -7.19 32.13
CA SER A 346 6.25 -6.54 33.32
C SER A 346 6.17 -7.46 34.57
N LYS A 347 7.06 -7.24 35.56
CA LYS A 347 7.09 -8.03 36.81
C LYS A 347 5.74 -8.04 37.56
N ILE A 348 4.92 -7.00 37.35
CA ILE A 348 3.63 -6.85 38.05
C ILE A 348 2.61 -7.82 37.47
N TYR A 349 2.52 -7.94 36.15
CA TYR A 349 1.63 -8.90 35.51
C TYR A 349 2.10 -10.35 35.72
N GLY A 350 3.42 -10.59 35.75
CA GLY A 350 3.97 -11.90 36.05
C GLY A 350 3.46 -12.47 37.36
N LYS A 351 3.44 -11.69 38.44
CA LYS A 351 2.86 -12.08 39.75
C LYS A 351 1.42 -12.54 39.64
N LEU A 352 0.61 -11.87 38.81
CA LEU A 352 -0.79 -12.19 38.61
C LEU A 352 -0.98 -13.48 37.84
N LEU A 353 -0.21 -13.68 36.77
CA LEU A 353 -0.26 -14.88 35.93
C LEU A 353 0.28 -16.12 36.69
N ASP A 354 1.24 -15.95 37.55
CA ASP A 354 1.78 -17.01 38.41
C ASP A 354 0.82 -17.41 39.54
N TYR A 355 -0.08 -16.50 39.92
CA TYR A 355 -1.03 -16.71 41.00
C TYR A 355 -2.30 -17.41 40.54
N PHE A 356 -2.99 -16.87 39.49
CA PHE A 356 -4.26 -17.38 39.04
C PHE A 356 -4.13 -18.52 38.02
N THR A 357 -5.07 -19.47 38.10
CA THR A 357 -5.18 -20.60 37.18
C THR A 357 -6.56 -20.64 36.53
N PRO A 358 -6.87 -19.69 35.59
CA PRO A 358 -8.15 -19.64 34.93
C PRO A 358 -8.34 -20.79 33.93
N ASP A 359 -9.60 -21.13 33.63
CA ASP A 359 -9.92 -22.06 32.56
C ASP A 359 -9.59 -21.47 31.18
N PHE A 360 -9.73 -20.13 31.05
CA PHE A 360 -9.33 -19.41 29.83
C PHE A 360 -8.76 -18.02 30.13
N LEU A 361 -7.58 -17.73 29.55
CA LEU A 361 -6.90 -16.44 29.60
C LEU A 361 -6.91 -15.80 28.22
N LEU A 362 -7.55 -14.63 28.08
CA LEU A 362 -7.53 -13.84 26.86
C LEU A 362 -6.69 -12.57 26.99
N GLY A 363 -5.73 -12.38 26.11
CA GLY A 363 -5.04 -11.11 25.93
C GLY A 363 -5.60 -10.33 24.73
N MET A 364 -5.67 -9.01 24.84
CA MET A 364 -6.00 -8.13 23.73
C MET A 364 -4.99 -7.00 23.61
N THR A 365 -4.53 -6.71 22.41
CA THR A 365 -3.62 -5.59 22.14
C THR A 365 -3.82 -5.05 20.74
N ALA A 366 -3.46 -3.79 20.52
CA ALA A 366 -3.37 -3.21 19.18
C ALA A 366 -1.97 -3.41 18.58
N THR A 367 -0.96 -3.50 19.42
CA THR A 367 0.46 -3.54 19.07
C THR A 367 1.15 -4.59 19.92
N PRO A 368 1.35 -5.80 19.40
CA PRO A 368 2.09 -6.84 20.12
C PRO A 368 3.59 -6.55 20.13
N GLU A 369 4.10 -5.67 19.25
CA GLU A 369 5.49 -5.30 19.13
C GLU A 369 5.96 -4.51 20.36
N ARG A 370 7.05 -4.92 20.96
CA ARG A 370 7.62 -4.32 22.17
C ARG A 370 9.07 -3.89 21.98
N SER A 371 9.46 -2.86 22.74
CA SER A 371 10.84 -2.36 22.79
C SER A 371 11.72 -3.04 23.83
N ASP A 372 11.14 -3.86 24.76
CA ASP A 372 11.82 -4.44 25.94
C ASP A 372 12.19 -5.92 25.80
N ASP A 373 12.23 -6.44 24.60
CA ASP A 373 12.62 -7.81 24.21
C ASP A 373 11.81 -8.97 24.84
N LYS A 374 10.71 -8.70 25.55
CA LYS A 374 9.84 -9.76 26.08
C LYS A 374 8.84 -10.25 25.07
N ASN A 375 8.67 -11.58 25.01
CA ASN A 375 7.80 -12.25 24.04
C ASN A 375 6.36 -12.36 24.56
N ILE A 376 5.46 -11.49 24.10
CA ILE A 376 4.04 -11.55 24.46
C ILE A 376 3.37 -12.83 23.93
N TYR A 377 3.78 -13.34 22.77
CA TYR A 377 3.16 -14.51 22.18
C TYR A 377 3.38 -15.77 23.02
N GLU A 378 4.55 -15.87 23.66
CA GLU A 378 4.88 -16.97 24.58
C GLU A 378 3.93 -17.02 25.79
N LEU A 379 3.55 -15.86 26.33
CA LEU A 379 2.64 -15.78 27.47
C LEU A 379 1.24 -16.29 27.15
N PHE A 380 0.85 -16.27 25.86
CA PHE A 380 -0.43 -16.77 25.36
C PHE A 380 -0.27 -18.06 24.53
N ASP A 381 0.79 -18.84 24.78
CA ASP A 381 1.09 -20.14 24.16
C ASP A 381 1.07 -20.08 22.62
N TYR A 382 1.45 -18.89 22.05
CA TYR A 382 1.46 -18.59 20.60
C TYR A 382 0.09 -18.68 19.90
N ASN A 383 -1.00 -18.71 20.65
CA ASN A 383 -2.35 -18.78 20.13
C ASN A 383 -2.85 -17.39 19.75
N VAL A 384 -2.83 -17.06 18.47
CA VAL A 384 -3.40 -15.81 17.92
C VAL A 384 -4.63 -16.14 17.06
N PRO A 385 -5.83 -16.28 17.67
CA PRO A 385 -7.05 -16.65 16.96
C PRO A 385 -7.53 -15.58 15.98
N TYR A 386 -7.18 -14.33 16.19
CA TYR A 386 -7.55 -13.26 15.28
C TYR A 386 -6.57 -12.09 15.30
N GLU A 387 -6.30 -11.55 14.11
CA GLU A 387 -5.48 -10.36 13.91
C GLU A 387 -6.12 -9.47 12.85
N ILE A 388 -6.22 -8.16 13.11
CA ILE A 388 -6.59 -7.13 12.14
C ILE A 388 -5.74 -5.89 12.35
N ARG A 389 -5.02 -5.50 11.32
CA ARG A 389 -4.14 -4.33 11.30
C ARG A 389 -4.90 -3.09 10.80
N LEU A 390 -4.23 -1.92 10.84
CA LEU A 390 -4.83 -0.65 10.49
C LEU A 390 -5.40 -0.65 9.06
N GLN A 391 -4.63 -1.15 8.10
CA GLN A 391 -5.04 -1.14 6.69
C GLN A 391 -6.33 -1.93 6.48
N GLU A 392 -6.37 -3.18 6.95
CA GLU A 392 -7.55 -4.04 6.88
C GLU A 392 -8.75 -3.44 7.61
N ALA A 393 -8.52 -2.75 8.75
CA ALA A 393 -9.57 -2.07 9.49
C ALA A 393 -10.16 -0.86 8.75
N LEU A 394 -9.37 -0.20 7.91
CA LEU A 394 -9.83 0.88 7.02
C LEU A 394 -10.61 0.31 5.83
N GLU A 395 -10.14 -0.77 5.21
CA GLU A 395 -10.80 -1.46 4.10
C GLU A 395 -12.16 -2.03 4.50
N GLU A 396 -12.27 -2.57 5.71
CA GLU A 396 -13.54 -3.06 6.29
C GLU A 396 -14.41 -1.92 6.87
N GLU A 397 -14.08 -0.66 6.60
CA GLU A 397 -14.79 0.54 7.07
C GLU A 397 -15.03 0.56 8.60
N MET A 398 -14.14 0.00 9.39
CA MET A 398 -14.25 -0.01 10.84
C MET A 398 -13.81 1.31 11.46
N LEU A 399 -12.98 2.06 10.75
CA LEU A 399 -12.42 3.35 11.10
C LEU A 399 -12.95 4.42 10.15
N VAL A 400 -12.80 5.70 10.49
CA VAL A 400 -13.06 6.78 9.53
C VAL A 400 -11.91 6.86 8.53
N PRO A 401 -12.16 7.19 7.26
CA PRO A 401 -11.09 7.44 6.30
C PRO A 401 -10.25 8.65 6.72
N PHE A 402 -9.04 8.71 6.21
CA PHE A 402 -8.17 9.85 6.42
C PHE A 402 -7.74 10.50 5.10
N HIS A 403 -7.49 11.79 5.17
CA HIS A 403 -6.88 12.55 4.09
C HIS A 403 -5.52 13.02 4.56
N TYR A 404 -4.48 12.34 4.11
CA TYR A 404 -3.09 12.65 4.44
C TYR A 404 -2.51 13.65 3.44
N ILE A 405 -1.87 14.67 3.95
CA ILE A 405 -1.20 15.71 3.17
C ILE A 405 0.23 15.89 3.70
N GLY A 406 1.21 15.47 2.91
CA GLY A 406 2.62 15.76 3.15
C GLY A 406 2.97 17.14 2.63
N VAL A 407 3.17 18.10 3.51
CA VAL A 407 3.55 19.48 3.17
C VAL A 407 5.05 19.68 3.42
N SER A 408 5.66 20.59 2.69
CA SER A 408 7.03 21.03 3.00
C SER A 408 7.09 21.69 4.34
N ASP A 409 8.02 21.31 5.22
CA ASP A 409 8.28 22.08 6.44
C ASP A 409 8.91 23.45 6.11
N TYR A 410 8.73 24.40 7.01
CA TYR A 410 9.21 25.78 6.88
C TYR A 410 10.71 25.83 6.60
N THR A 411 11.13 26.76 5.76
CA THR A 411 12.53 26.96 5.40
C THR A 411 13.03 28.27 6.03
N TYR A 412 14.01 28.20 6.91
CA TYR A 412 14.58 29.37 7.58
C TYR A 412 15.86 29.82 6.89
N ASN A 413 15.91 31.06 6.38
CA ASN A 413 17.05 31.62 5.63
C ASN A 413 17.60 30.72 4.51
N GLY A 414 16.72 29.95 3.84
CA GLY A 414 17.10 28.98 2.80
C GLY A 414 17.52 27.61 3.33
N GLU A 415 17.63 27.43 4.65
CA GLU A 415 17.90 26.12 5.26
C GLU A 415 16.61 25.39 5.64
N VAL A 416 16.54 24.12 5.29
CA VAL A 416 15.42 23.23 5.58
C VAL A 416 15.62 22.57 6.93
N ILE A 417 14.55 22.48 7.72
CA ILE A 417 14.54 21.76 8.99
C ILE A 417 14.95 20.30 8.80
N ASP A 418 15.89 19.83 9.64
CA ASP A 418 16.43 18.47 9.63
C ASP A 418 16.55 17.87 11.05
N ASP A 419 17.18 16.70 11.16
CA ASP A 419 17.39 15.98 12.44
C ASP A 419 18.23 16.76 13.47
N ASN A 420 19.04 17.71 13.04
CA ASN A 420 19.99 18.45 13.87
C ASN A 420 19.56 19.91 14.12
N THR A 421 18.40 20.30 13.60
CA THR A 421 17.94 21.70 13.69
C THR A 421 17.79 22.15 15.15
N ASN A 422 18.33 23.34 15.43
CA ASN A 422 18.29 23.93 16.78
C ASN A 422 16.85 24.25 17.18
N LEU A 423 16.55 24.09 18.49
CA LEU A 423 15.22 24.33 19.06
C LEU A 423 14.65 25.71 18.70
N LYS A 424 15.47 26.77 18.71
CA LYS A 424 15.05 28.14 18.37
C LYS A 424 14.38 28.27 17.00
N TYR A 425 14.77 27.45 16.04
CA TYR A 425 14.17 27.43 14.70
C TYR A 425 12.92 26.55 14.64
N LEU A 426 12.88 25.48 15.44
CA LEU A 426 11.70 24.62 15.57
C LEU A 426 10.52 25.36 16.22
N VAL A 427 10.79 26.33 17.10
CA VAL A 427 9.79 27.15 17.83
C VAL A 427 9.70 28.58 17.31
N SER A 428 10.12 28.85 16.07
CA SER A 428 10.02 30.17 15.48
C SER A 428 8.57 30.59 15.24
N GLU A 429 8.27 31.88 15.41
CA GLU A 429 6.92 32.42 15.21
C GLU A 429 6.49 32.26 13.75
N GLU A 430 7.42 32.38 12.80
CA GLU A 430 7.19 32.24 11.39
C GLU A 430 6.78 30.79 11.04
N ARG A 431 7.45 29.79 11.62
CA ARG A 431 7.08 28.38 11.42
C ARG A 431 5.68 28.10 11.96
N VAL A 432 5.35 28.62 13.17
CA VAL A 432 4.02 28.42 13.75
C VAL A 432 2.92 29.11 12.93
N LYS A 433 3.18 30.33 12.41
CA LYS A 433 2.26 31.00 11.49
C LYS A 433 2.05 30.16 10.23
N TYR A 434 3.11 29.62 9.66
CA TYR A 434 3.02 28.74 8.50
C TYR A 434 2.20 27.47 8.81
N VAL A 435 2.40 26.85 9.97
CA VAL A 435 1.58 25.70 10.43
C VAL A 435 0.11 26.06 10.53
N VAL A 436 -0.21 27.23 11.10
CA VAL A 436 -1.59 27.75 11.18
C VAL A 436 -2.18 27.99 9.80
N GLU A 437 -1.43 28.55 8.88
CA GLU A 437 -1.86 28.76 7.48
C GLU A 437 -2.17 27.42 6.79
N GLN A 438 -1.31 26.41 6.93
CA GLN A 438 -1.55 25.08 6.39
C GLN A 438 -2.78 24.43 7.03
N SER A 439 -2.92 24.53 8.36
CA SER A 439 -4.10 24.02 9.06
C SER A 439 -5.40 24.64 8.56
N LYS A 440 -5.42 25.97 8.38
CA LYS A 440 -6.57 26.69 7.81
C LYS A 440 -6.86 26.26 6.37
N TYR A 441 -5.80 26.10 5.56
CA TYR A 441 -5.93 25.80 4.14
C TYR A 441 -6.53 24.42 3.91
N TYR A 442 -5.97 23.37 4.56
CA TYR A 442 -6.45 22.00 4.40
C TYR A 442 -7.71 21.68 5.22
N GLY A 443 -7.97 22.41 6.30
CA GLY A 443 -9.20 22.32 7.08
C GLY A 443 -9.34 21.03 7.90
N TYR A 444 -10.57 20.76 8.32
CA TYR A 444 -10.93 19.63 9.18
C TYR A 444 -12.41 19.28 8.94
N ASP A 445 -12.84 18.13 9.43
CA ASP A 445 -14.25 17.71 9.38
C ASP A 445 -15.06 18.22 10.58
N GLY A 446 -16.33 18.57 10.35
CA GLY A 446 -17.24 19.06 11.38
C GLY A 446 -17.14 20.57 11.65
N ASP A 447 -17.89 21.05 12.65
CA ASP A 447 -18.07 22.49 12.92
C ASP A 447 -16.98 23.06 13.84
N VAL A 448 -16.37 22.22 14.68
CA VAL A 448 -15.37 22.62 15.68
C VAL A 448 -14.06 21.87 15.44
N LEU A 449 -12.96 22.61 15.44
CA LEU A 449 -11.62 22.02 15.31
C LEU A 449 -11.17 21.41 16.64
N HIS A 450 -10.90 20.12 16.60
CA HIS A 450 -10.29 19.37 17.69
C HIS A 450 -8.99 18.74 17.18
N GLY A 451 -7.86 19.39 17.46
CA GLY A 451 -6.58 19.03 16.87
C GLY A 451 -5.60 18.39 17.85
N LEU A 452 -4.74 17.52 17.30
CA LEU A 452 -3.52 17.04 17.96
C LEU A 452 -2.31 17.53 17.18
N VAL A 453 -1.29 18.02 17.90
CA VAL A 453 0.00 18.40 17.32
C VAL A 453 1.09 17.55 17.94
N PHE A 454 1.82 16.78 17.10
CA PHE A 454 2.93 15.96 17.53
C PHE A 454 4.26 16.66 17.23
N VAL A 455 5.10 16.80 18.25
CA VAL A 455 6.44 17.42 18.17
C VAL A 455 7.50 16.49 18.76
N SER A 456 8.79 16.83 18.59
CA SER A 456 9.90 15.95 18.97
C SER A 456 10.37 16.13 20.42
N ARG A 457 10.16 17.31 21.04
CA ARG A 457 10.72 17.67 22.35
C ARG A 457 9.69 18.35 23.24
N LYS A 458 9.84 18.24 24.57
CA LYS A 458 8.92 18.87 25.54
C LYS A 458 8.98 20.38 25.48
N GLU A 459 10.17 20.95 25.40
CA GLU A 459 10.38 22.39 25.28
C GLU A 459 9.76 22.92 23.98
N GLU A 460 9.83 22.18 22.91
CA GLU A 460 9.15 22.50 21.65
C GLU A 460 7.63 22.51 21.83
N ALA A 461 7.07 21.51 22.53
CA ALA A 461 5.63 21.40 22.77
C ALA A 461 5.08 22.60 23.56
N ASP A 462 5.77 23.01 24.60
CA ASP A 462 5.36 24.16 25.45
C ASP A 462 5.36 25.46 24.66
N GLU A 463 6.44 25.74 23.94
CA GLU A 463 6.57 26.96 23.16
C GLU A 463 5.59 27.02 21.99
N ILE A 464 5.39 25.90 21.27
CA ILE A 464 4.41 25.82 20.19
C ILE A 464 2.97 26.01 20.70
N ALA A 465 2.62 25.44 21.88
CA ALA A 465 1.31 25.66 22.48
C ALA A 465 1.05 27.15 22.81
N LYS A 466 2.06 27.86 23.36
CA LYS A 466 2.00 29.29 23.61
C LYS A 466 1.84 30.10 22.31
N LEU A 467 2.62 29.76 21.27
CA LEU A 467 2.58 30.44 19.98
C LEU A 467 1.28 30.20 19.23
N LEU A 468 0.73 28.99 19.27
CA LEU A 468 -0.59 28.68 18.71
C LEU A 468 -1.67 29.49 19.42
N THR A 469 -1.63 29.58 20.74
CA THR A 469 -2.56 30.39 21.54
C THR A 469 -2.45 31.87 21.17
N LYS A 470 -1.23 32.40 21.04
CA LYS A 470 -0.98 33.79 20.59
C LYS A 470 -1.55 34.07 19.20
N ASN A 471 -1.59 33.06 18.31
CA ASN A 471 -2.16 33.15 16.96
C ASN A 471 -3.67 32.85 16.91
N GLY A 472 -4.37 32.81 18.04
CA GLY A 472 -5.82 32.64 18.12
C GLY A 472 -6.32 31.21 18.18
N TYR A 473 -5.42 30.25 18.45
CA TYR A 473 -5.74 28.82 18.63
C TYR A 473 -5.40 28.40 20.06
N PRO A 474 -6.34 28.53 21.01
CA PRO A 474 -6.11 28.12 22.41
C PRO A 474 -5.55 26.70 22.46
N SER A 475 -4.36 26.55 23.00
CA SER A 475 -3.62 25.29 22.95
C SER A 475 -2.94 24.99 24.28
N GLN A 476 -2.85 23.73 24.63
CA GLN A 476 -2.18 23.29 25.87
C GLN A 476 -1.19 22.16 25.54
N MET A 477 0.00 22.23 26.11
CA MET A 477 0.98 21.16 26.08
C MET A 477 0.56 20.05 27.06
N LEU A 478 0.79 18.79 26.64
CA LEU A 478 0.70 17.62 27.50
C LEU A 478 1.97 16.75 27.37
N SER A 479 2.48 16.32 28.53
CA SER A 479 3.69 15.49 28.63
C SER A 479 3.47 14.20 29.44
N GLY A 480 4.43 13.28 29.40
CA GLY A 480 4.41 12.04 30.20
C GLY A 480 4.40 12.29 31.71
N GLU A 481 4.80 13.49 32.14
CA GLU A 481 4.87 13.89 33.54
C GLU A 481 3.55 14.43 34.10
N ASP A 482 2.61 14.79 33.23
CA ASP A 482 1.30 15.31 33.67
C ASP A 482 0.49 14.21 34.38
N SER A 483 -0.18 14.59 35.45
CA SER A 483 -1.07 13.70 36.17
C SER A 483 -2.25 13.26 35.30
N GLN A 484 -2.86 12.14 35.64
CA GLN A 484 -4.05 11.65 34.99
C GLN A 484 -5.18 12.69 34.93
N GLU A 485 -5.38 13.37 36.06
CA GLU A 485 -6.41 14.38 36.23
C GLU A 485 -6.18 15.59 35.32
N GLN A 486 -4.93 16.05 35.20
CA GLN A 486 -4.56 17.12 34.27
C GLN A 486 -4.83 16.76 32.81
N ARG A 487 -4.53 15.53 32.41
CA ARG A 487 -4.81 15.05 31.06
C ARG A 487 -6.30 14.99 30.78
N GLU A 488 -7.11 14.50 31.71
CA GLU A 488 -8.56 14.43 31.56
C GLU A 488 -9.18 15.82 31.45
N GLN A 489 -8.73 16.75 32.28
CA GLN A 489 -9.17 18.14 32.20
C GLN A 489 -8.82 18.78 30.86
N ALA A 490 -7.62 18.54 30.34
CA ALA A 490 -7.21 19.07 29.05
C ALA A 490 -8.03 18.47 27.90
N ILE A 491 -8.34 17.16 27.95
CA ILE A 491 -9.20 16.49 26.95
C ILE A 491 -10.63 17.03 27.01
N GLU A 492 -11.18 17.25 28.21
CA GLU A 492 -12.54 17.82 28.38
C GLU A 492 -12.60 19.24 27.86
N LYS A 493 -11.58 20.09 28.14
CA LYS A 493 -11.45 21.43 27.55
C LYS A 493 -11.39 21.40 26.03
N LEU A 494 -10.62 20.46 25.45
CA LEU A 494 -10.58 20.27 24.00
C LEU A 494 -11.94 19.88 23.45
N LYS A 495 -12.64 18.95 24.10
CA LYS A 495 -13.97 18.48 23.71
C LYS A 495 -15.02 19.59 23.75
N ASN A 496 -14.95 20.46 24.77
CA ASN A 496 -15.89 21.57 24.94
C ASN A 496 -15.54 22.78 24.06
N GLY A 497 -14.45 22.73 23.26
CA GLY A 497 -14.00 23.82 22.40
C GLY A 497 -13.28 24.95 23.14
N GLU A 498 -12.95 24.80 24.44
CA GLU A 498 -12.13 25.76 25.20
C GLU A 498 -10.67 25.70 24.73
N LEU A 499 -10.20 24.54 24.24
CA LEU A 499 -8.94 24.37 23.55
C LEU A 499 -9.19 23.94 22.10
N THR A 500 -8.29 24.33 21.21
CA THR A 500 -8.29 23.94 19.81
C THR A 500 -7.29 22.82 19.56
N TYR A 501 -6.10 22.88 20.19
CA TYR A 501 -5.06 21.89 20.04
C TYR A 501 -4.53 21.40 21.38
N LEU A 502 -4.21 20.10 21.40
CA LEU A 502 -3.28 19.53 22.37
C LEU A 502 -1.94 19.29 21.67
N VAL A 503 -0.87 19.90 22.20
CA VAL A 503 0.49 19.75 21.70
C VAL A 503 1.23 18.72 22.55
N THR A 504 1.82 17.70 21.95
CA THR A 504 2.30 16.55 22.70
C THR A 504 3.59 15.93 22.15
N VAL A 505 4.34 15.32 23.08
CA VAL A 505 5.50 14.45 22.78
C VAL A 505 5.20 13.07 23.36
N ASP A 506 5.12 12.04 22.51
CA ASP A 506 5.01 10.61 22.85
C ASP A 506 3.93 10.14 23.83
N ILE A 507 3.12 11.02 24.43
CA ILE A 507 2.12 10.64 25.43
C ILE A 507 0.96 9.87 24.84
N PHE A 508 0.57 10.22 23.63
CA PHE A 508 -0.56 9.60 22.95
C PHE A 508 -0.21 8.27 22.27
N ASN A 509 0.98 7.73 22.53
CA ASN A 509 1.33 6.39 22.05
C ASN A 509 0.52 5.31 22.78
N GLU A 510 0.01 5.56 24.02
CA GLU A 510 -0.73 4.58 24.82
C GLU A 510 -1.89 5.20 25.62
N GLY A 511 -3.04 4.52 25.64
CA GLY A 511 -4.08 4.62 26.68
C GLY A 511 -5.01 5.84 26.66
N ILE A 512 -4.84 6.83 25.78
CA ILE A 512 -5.75 7.98 25.70
C ILE A 512 -6.66 7.83 24.48
N ASP A 513 -7.96 7.92 24.73
CA ASP A 513 -9.01 7.76 23.71
C ASP A 513 -9.72 9.10 23.45
N ILE A 514 -9.48 9.68 22.27
CA ILE A 514 -10.08 10.95 21.86
C ILE A 514 -10.73 10.77 20.48
N PRO A 515 -11.93 10.13 20.39
CA PRO A 515 -12.57 9.81 19.10
C PRO A 515 -12.94 11.03 18.26
N PHE A 516 -13.19 12.18 18.91
CA PHE A 516 -13.64 13.40 18.27
C PHE A 516 -12.51 14.22 17.60
N ILE A 517 -11.24 13.77 17.66
CA ILE A 517 -10.14 14.43 16.93
C ILE A 517 -10.45 14.39 15.42
N ASN A 518 -10.42 15.56 14.77
CA ASN A 518 -10.71 15.73 13.35
C ASN A 518 -9.53 16.32 12.54
N GLN A 519 -8.45 16.74 13.24
CA GLN A 519 -7.20 17.13 12.59
C GLN A 519 -5.98 16.65 13.39
N VAL A 520 -4.99 16.15 12.69
CA VAL A 520 -3.68 15.78 13.25
C VAL A 520 -2.59 16.54 12.50
N ILE A 521 -1.70 17.19 13.24
CA ILE A 521 -0.53 17.90 12.71
C ILE A 521 0.73 17.20 13.20
N MET A 522 1.56 16.76 12.26
CA MET A 522 2.84 16.12 12.54
C MET A 522 3.99 17.08 12.23
N MET A 523 4.73 17.52 13.27
CA MET A 523 5.87 18.43 13.17
C MET A 523 7.15 17.75 13.65
N ARG A 524 7.23 16.44 13.52
CA ARG A 524 8.34 15.62 14.00
C ARG A 524 8.81 14.66 12.94
N LYS A 525 10.06 14.20 13.05
CA LYS A 525 10.58 13.13 12.22
C LYS A 525 9.85 11.81 12.47
N THR A 526 9.64 11.03 11.41
CA THR A 526 9.16 9.66 11.52
C THR A 526 10.28 8.75 12.00
N GLU A 527 10.15 8.22 13.22
CA GLU A 527 11.15 7.32 13.79
C GLU A 527 10.89 5.85 13.45
N SER A 528 9.62 5.48 13.39
CA SER A 528 9.20 4.13 12.97
C SER A 528 7.79 4.15 12.39
N VAL A 529 7.52 3.18 11.52
CA VAL A 529 6.20 2.91 10.96
C VAL A 529 5.17 2.69 12.06
N ILE A 530 5.52 1.94 13.11
CA ILE A 530 4.62 1.60 14.22
C ILE A 530 4.15 2.85 14.97
N VAL A 531 5.09 3.72 15.36
CA VAL A 531 4.76 4.95 16.08
C VAL A 531 3.89 5.88 15.23
N PHE A 532 4.21 6.02 13.95
CA PHE A 532 3.42 6.83 13.03
C PHE A 532 1.97 6.32 12.93
N VAL A 533 1.79 5.01 12.71
CA VAL A 533 0.48 4.36 12.62
C VAL A 533 -0.30 4.47 13.95
N GLN A 534 0.36 4.35 15.10
CA GLN A 534 -0.27 4.51 16.40
C GLN A 534 -0.80 5.93 16.61
N GLN A 535 -0.04 6.93 16.23
CA GLN A 535 -0.44 8.34 16.33
C GLN A 535 -1.61 8.65 15.39
N LEU A 536 -1.51 8.20 14.15
CA LEU A 536 -2.59 8.31 13.16
C LEU A 536 -3.88 7.63 13.66
N GLY A 537 -3.77 6.41 14.16
CA GLY A 537 -4.90 5.58 14.62
C GLY A 537 -5.73 6.22 15.75
N ARG A 538 -5.17 7.17 16.49
CA ARG A 538 -5.92 7.90 17.54
C ARG A 538 -7.03 8.76 16.95
N GLY A 539 -6.77 9.37 15.81
CA GLY A 539 -7.73 10.21 15.10
C GLY A 539 -8.66 9.43 14.18
N LEU A 540 -8.49 8.12 13.98
CA LEU A 540 -9.29 7.34 13.01
C LEU A 540 -10.57 6.73 13.60
N ARG A 541 -10.82 6.90 14.88
CA ARG A 541 -12.04 6.34 15.49
C ARG A 541 -13.29 7.05 15.01
N LYS A 542 -14.37 6.27 14.83
CA LYS A 542 -15.70 6.80 14.52
C LYS A 542 -16.24 7.59 15.71
N ALA A 543 -16.76 8.78 15.44
CA ALA A 543 -17.46 9.62 16.40
C ALA A 543 -18.68 10.25 15.73
N GLN A 544 -19.68 10.66 16.54
CA GLN A 544 -20.86 11.31 15.99
C GLN A 544 -20.47 12.62 15.31
N GLY A 545 -20.93 12.82 14.08
CA GLY A 545 -20.63 14.02 13.29
C GLY A 545 -19.25 14.05 12.63
N LYS A 546 -18.49 12.97 12.73
CA LYS A 546 -17.15 12.84 12.11
C LYS A 546 -17.18 11.86 10.96
N GLU A 547 -16.79 12.31 9.79
CA GLU A 547 -16.76 11.52 8.54
C GLU A 547 -15.34 11.15 8.13
N TYR A 548 -14.35 12.00 8.42
CA TYR A 548 -12.94 11.75 8.08
C TYR A 548 -11.98 12.43 9.06
N LEU A 549 -10.69 12.11 8.92
CA LEU A 549 -9.59 12.75 9.62
C LEU A 549 -8.69 13.48 8.63
N THR A 550 -8.37 14.73 8.87
CA THR A 550 -7.32 15.46 8.14
C THR A 550 -5.98 15.27 8.86
N VAL A 551 -4.96 14.84 8.12
CA VAL A 551 -3.58 14.67 8.63
C VAL A 551 -2.64 15.54 7.82
N ILE A 552 -1.98 16.49 8.48
CA ILE A 552 -1.02 17.40 7.86
C ILE A 552 0.36 17.08 8.43
N ASP A 553 1.25 16.61 7.58
CA ASP A 553 2.59 16.19 7.99
C ASP A 553 3.66 17.11 7.39
N PHE A 554 4.42 17.79 8.26
CA PHE A 554 5.45 18.73 7.88
C PHE A 554 6.76 18.01 7.60
N ILE A 555 7.02 17.77 6.31
CA ILE A 555 8.15 17.00 5.81
C ILE A 555 9.39 17.89 5.68
N GLY A 556 10.27 17.83 6.68
CA GLY A 556 11.60 18.41 6.65
C GLY A 556 12.60 17.58 5.84
N ASN A 557 13.89 17.82 6.05
CA ASN A 557 14.96 17.01 5.45
C ASN A 557 15.43 15.89 6.40
N TYR A 558 14.46 15.14 6.96
CA TYR A 558 14.71 14.06 7.92
C TYR A 558 15.18 12.79 7.22
N LYS A 559 16.01 11.99 7.89
CA LYS A 559 16.64 10.77 7.31
C LYS A 559 15.67 9.66 6.94
N ASN A 560 14.49 9.61 7.59
CA ASN A 560 13.56 8.47 7.52
C ASN A 560 12.23 8.80 6.84
N ASN A 561 12.14 9.88 6.08
CA ASN A 561 10.88 10.24 5.38
C ASN A 561 10.36 9.16 4.44
N TYR A 562 11.23 8.28 3.94
CA TYR A 562 10.83 7.13 3.11
C TYR A 562 9.97 6.10 3.86
N LEU A 563 9.93 6.13 5.21
CA LEU A 563 9.05 5.28 6.00
C LEU A 563 7.60 5.74 5.99
N ILE A 564 7.34 7.02 5.66
CA ILE A 564 5.99 7.59 5.65
C ILE A 564 5.08 6.88 4.64
N PRO A 565 5.44 6.77 3.33
CA PRO A 565 4.64 6.01 2.37
C PRO A 565 4.42 4.56 2.80
N VAL A 566 5.45 3.89 3.30
CA VAL A 566 5.36 2.51 3.81
C VAL A 566 4.33 2.39 4.94
N ALA A 567 4.33 3.36 5.88
CA ALA A 567 3.41 3.37 7.00
C ALA A 567 1.94 3.58 6.56
N LEU A 568 1.75 4.45 5.56
CA LEU A 568 0.41 4.81 5.07
C LEU A 568 -0.20 3.73 4.19
N THR A 569 0.58 3.07 3.35
CA THR A 569 0.11 2.08 2.38
C THR A 569 0.21 0.65 2.87
N GLY A 570 0.98 0.40 3.94
CA GLY A 570 1.28 -0.95 4.41
C GLY A 570 2.17 -1.74 3.44
N ASP A 571 2.92 -1.07 2.56
CA ASP A 571 3.79 -1.71 1.56
C ASP A 571 4.79 -2.66 2.20
N GLN A 572 4.65 -3.94 1.88
CA GLN A 572 5.50 -5.03 2.38
C GLN A 572 6.65 -5.35 1.41
N SER A 573 6.62 -4.79 0.20
CA SER A 573 7.67 -5.04 -0.79
C SER A 573 9.04 -4.59 -0.29
N ARG A 574 9.06 -3.54 0.55
CA ARG A 574 10.29 -2.92 1.07
C ARG A 574 11.28 -2.60 -0.07
N THR A 575 10.74 -2.20 -1.22
CA THR A 575 11.52 -1.82 -2.40
C THR A 575 11.47 -0.31 -2.63
N ARG A 576 12.53 0.25 -3.20
CA ARG A 576 12.57 1.66 -3.57
C ARG A 576 11.49 2.03 -4.57
N GLU A 577 11.25 1.12 -5.51
CA GLU A 577 10.28 1.33 -6.57
C GLU A 577 8.84 1.28 -6.04
N GLY A 578 8.52 0.37 -5.12
CA GLY A 578 7.21 0.37 -4.44
C GLY A 578 6.94 1.69 -3.73
N ILE A 579 7.94 2.21 -2.98
CA ILE A 579 7.80 3.52 -2.34
C ILE A 579 7.60 4.63 -3.38
N ARG A 580 8.40 4.63 -4.45
CA ARG A 580 8.28 5.61 -5.52
C ARG A 580 6.89 5.59 -6.15
N GLU A 581 6.39 4.41 -6.48
CA GLU A 581 5.06 4.22 -7.03
C GLU A 581 3.98 4.82 -6.11
N HIS A 582 4.02 4.51 -4.83
CA HIS A 582 3.07 5.06 -3.85
C HIS A 582 3.17 6.58 -3.69
N VAL A 583 4.38 7.13 -3.70
CA VAL A 583 4.61 8.58 -3.61
C VAL A 583 4.14 9.31 -4.88
N GLU A 584 4.38 8.72 -6.05
CA GLU A 584 4.04 9.33 -7.34
C GLU A 584 2.56 9.21 -7.66
N THR A 585 1.94 8.08 -7.37
CA THR A 585 0.53 7.82 -7.69
C THR A 585 -0.44 8.23 -6.58
N GLY A 586 0.01 8.30 -5.33
CA GLY A 586 -0.86 8.53 -4.16
C GLY A 586 -1.92 7.43 -3.97
N GLN A 587 -1.74 6.28 -4.62
CA GLN A 587 -2.72 5.20 -4.57
C GLN A 587 -2.77 4.56 -3.18
N ILE A 588 -3.99 4.50 -2.64
CA ILE A 588 -4.34 3.74 -1.44
C ILE A 588 -5.75 3.19 -1.64
N GLU A 589 -5.98 1.97 -1.20
CA GLU A 589 -7.30 1.34 -1.29
C GLU A 589 -8.33 2.03 -0.37
N GLY A 590 -9.60 1.93 -0.72
CA GLY A 590 -10.69 2.50 0.04
C GLY A 590 -10.86 4.03 -0.10
N LEU A 591 -11.51 4.64 0.89
CA LEU A 591 -11.93 6.05 0.87
C LEU A 591 -10.83 7.04 1.24
N SER A 592 -9.74 6.58 1.85
CA SER A 592 -8.61 7.44 2.26
C SER A 592 -7.83 7.98 1.06
N THR A 593 -7.16 9.12 1.25
CA THR A 593 -6.30 9.74 0.21
C THR A 593 -4.92 10.07 0.78
N ILE A 594 -3.90 9.95 -0.06
CA ILE A 594 -2.52 10.34 0.24
C ILE A 594 -2.07 11.35 -0.81
N ASN A 595 -1.68 12.53 -0.36
CA ASN A 595 -1.23 13.61 -1.22
C ASN A 595 0.10 14.17 -0.69
N PHE A 596 1.01 14.50 -1.60
CA PHE A 596 2.27 15.17 -1.27
C PHE A 596 2.41 16.43 -2.10
N GLU A 597 2.71 17.56 -1.47
CA GLU A 597 3.18 18.74 -2.19
C GLU A 597 4.45 18.41 -2.97
N LEU A 598 4.66 19.07 -4.10
CA LEU A 598 5.77 18.77 -5.01
C LEU A 598 7.14 18.75 -4.31
N VAL A 599 7.41 19.73 -3.43
CA VAL A 599 8.68 19.80 -2.70
C VAL A 599 8.81 18.67 -1.68
N ALA A 600 7.74 18.32 -0.96
CA ALA A 600 7.73 17.20 -0.01
C ALA A 600 7.97 15.87 -0.75
N LYS A 601 7.31 15.65 -1.88
CA LYS A 601 7.49 14.52 -2.78
C LYS A 601 8.96 14.39 -3.22
N LYS A 602 9.57 15.49 -3.69
CA LYS A 602 10.99 15.51 -4.08
C LYS A 602 11.93 15.16 -2.91
N ARG A 603 11.64 15.62 -1.69
CA ARG A 603 12.45 15.29 -0.50
C ARG A 603 12.42 13.79 -0.18
N ILE A 604 11.24 13.15 -0.25
CA ILE A 604 11.12 11.70 -0.03
C ILE A 604 11.89 10.94 -1.11
N LEU A 605 11.67 11.27 -2.39
CA LEU A 605 12.30 10.58 -3.52
C LEU A 605 13.83 10.74 -3.53
N LYS A 606 14.34 11.91 -3.11
CA LYS A 606 15.80 12.14 -2.99
C LYS A 606 16.47 11.16 -2.02
N GLN A 607 15.78 10.75 -0.96
CA GLN A 607 16.33 9.82 0.03
C GLN A 607 16.43 8.38 -0.48
N LEU A 608 15.69 8.04 -1.53
CA LEU A 608 15.78 6.72 -2.15
C LEU A 608 17.02 6.55 -3.01
N ARG A 609 17.71 7.66 -3.39
CA ARG A 609 18.89 7.60 -4.27
C ARG A 609 20.13 7.13 -3.52
N GLY A 610 20.93 6.27 -4.13
CA GLY A 610 22.27 5.91 -3.70
C GLY A 610 22.39 5.06 -2.44
N LYS A 611 21.32 4.73 -1.73
CA LYS A 611 21.37 3.91 -0.51
C LYS A 611 21.12 2.44 -0.85
N LYS A 612 22.16 1.63 -0.89
CA LYS A 612 22.04 0.16 -0.90
C LYS A 612 21.50 -0.28 0.46
N ASN A 613 20.60 -1.28 0.47
CA ASN A 613 20.07 -1.89 1.71
C ASN A 613 19.33 -0.93 2.65
N LEU A 614 18.47 -0.08 2.09
CA LEU A 614 17.69 0.94 2.81
C LEU A 614 16.90 0.36 4.00
N PHE A 615 16.35 -0.84 3.87
CA PHE A 615 15.47 -1.48 4.85
C PHE A 615 16.14 -2.54 5.73
N THR A 616 17.47 -2.61 5.76
CA THR A 616 18.15 -3.67 6.53
C THR A 616 17.76 -3.70 8.02
N LEU A 617 17.61 -2.54 8.64
CA LEU A 617 17.26 -2.47 10.06
C LEU A 617 15.81 -2.89 10.30
N GLU A 618 14.90 -2.48 9.44
CA GLU A 618 13.48 -2.82 9.49
C GLU A 618 13.29 -4.33 9.29
N ILE A 619 13.91 -4.91 8.28
CA ILE A 619 13.84 -6.35 8.01
C ILE A 619 14.43 -7.18 9.18
N LYS A 620 15.51 -6.69 9.82
CA LYS A 620 16.03 -7.32 11.04
C LYS A 620 15.02 -7.28 12.20
N LYS A 621 14.33 -6.16 12.39
CA LYS A 621 13.27 -6.04 13.39
C LYS A 621 12.10 -6.98 13.09
N ASP A 622 11.67 -7.02 11.82
CA ASP A 622 10.61 -7.91 11.35
C ASP A 622 10.99 -9.40 11.57
N TYR A 623 12.27 -9.77 11.33
CA TYR A 623 12.76 -11.11 11.64
C TYR A 623 12.67 -11.43 13.14
N GLN A 624 13.13 -10.53 14.02
CA GLN A 624 13.08 -10.74 15.45
C GLN A 624 11.64 -10.82 15.97
N GLU A 625 10.77 -10.01 15.45
CA GLU A 625 9.34 -10.04 15.78
C GLU A 625 8.71 -11.39 15.37
N LEU A 626 8.96 -11.83 14.14
CA LEU A 626 8.44 -13.11 13.66
C LEU A 626 9.04 -14.30 14.43
N LYS A 627 10.32 -14.23 14.82
CA LYS A 627 10.97 -15.25 15.66
C LYS A 627 10.27 -15.35 17.01
N ARG A 628 9.96 -14.21 17.64
CA ARG A 628 9.20 -14.16 18.90
C ARG A 628 7.81 -14.75 18.72
N ARG A 629 7.11 -14.34 17.65
CA ARG A 629 5.74 -14.79 17.35
C ARG A 629 5.62 -16.29 17.14
N LEU A 630 6.57 -16.89 16.47
CA LEU A 630 6.54 -18.32 16.10
C LEU A 630 7.27 -19.24 17.09
N ASN A 631 8.01 -18.68 18.05
CA ASN A 631 8.91 -19.40 18.95
C ASN A 631 9.86 -20.37 18.22
N LYS A 632 10.30 -20.02 17.06
CA LYS A 632 11.25 -20.78 16.24
C LYS A 632 12.01 -19.83 15.34
N THR A 633 13.11 -20.31 14.77
CA THR A 633 13.76 -19.62 13.67
C THR A 633 12.77 -19.49 12.51
N PRO A 634 12.31 -18.25 12.15
CA PRO A 634 11.44 -18.06 11.00
C PRO A 634 12.13 -18.51 9.72
N LEU A 635 11.35 -19.00 8.79
CA LEU A 635 11.77 -19.33 7.44
C LEU A 635 11.12 -18.37 6.44
N ILE A 636 11.54 -18.35 5.17
CA ILE A 636 11.00 -17.44 4.16
C ILE A 636 9.48 -17.60 4.00
N ALA A 637 9.01 -18.86 3.96
CA ALA A 637 7.59 -19.14 3.88
C ALA A 637 6.79 -18.63 5.10
N ASP A 638 7.41 -18.54 6.28
CA ASP A 638 6.76 -17.98 7.46
C ASP A 638 6.52 -16.46 7.31
N PHE A 639 7.45 -15.70 6.72
CA PHE A 639 7.25 -14.28 6.42
C PHE A 639 6.07 -14.05 5.48
N ILE A 640 6.00 -14.82 4.39
CA ILE A 640 4.92 -14.72 3.40
C ILE A 640 3.56 -15.05 4.04
N LYS A 641 3.48 -16.16 4.80
CA LYS A 641 2.22 -16.58 5.46
C LYS A 641 1.72 -15.60 6.53
N ASN A 642 2.61 -14.83 7.12
CA ASN A 642 2.27 -13.85 8.15
C ASN A 642 2.18 -12.42 7.60
N ASN A 643 2.14 -12.26 6.28
CA ASN A 643 2.04 -10.96 5.62
C ASN A 643 3.04 -9.92 6.18
N MET A 644 4.30 -10.27 6.36
CA MET A 644 5.31 -9.36 6.94
C MET A 644 6.22 -8.74 5.88
N VAL A 645 7.16 -9.50 5.33
CA VAL A 645 8.18 -9.00 4.40
C VAL A 645 8.19 -9.86 3.14
N ALA A 646 8.22 -9.24 1.98
CA ALA A 646 8.37 -9.96 0.72
C ALA A 646 9.73 -10.66 0.63
N SER A 647 9.77 -11.83 0.02
CA SER A 647 10.99 -12.63 -0.12
C SER A 647 12.10 -11.88 -0.89
N GLN A 648 11.75 -11.03 -1.86
CA GLN A 648 12.71 -10.19 -2.57
C GLN A 648 13.42 -9.19 -1.65
N ALA A 649 12.71 -8.64 -0.65
CA ALA A 649 13.31 -7.73 0.32
C ALA A 649 14.34 -8.46 1.21
N ILE A 650 14.09 -9.71 1.59
CA ILE A 650 15.06 -10.55 2.31
C ILE A 650 16.31 -10.76 1.44
N LEU A 651 16.15 -11.10 0.17
CA LEU A 651 17.26 -11.26 -0.78
C LEU A 651 18.02 -9.96 -1.05
N SER A 652 17.38 -8.80 -0.93
CA SER A 652 18.04 -7.51 -1.15
C SER A 652 19.19 -7.28 -0.15
N ILE A 653 19.06 -7.75 1.10
CA ILE A 653 20.11 -7.69 2.13
C ILE A 653 21.37 -8.47 1.68
N LEU A 654 21.21 -9.47 0.84
CA LEU A 654 22.28 -10.30 0.29
C LEU A 654 22.78 -9.79 -1.05
N ASN A 655 22.38 -8.60 -1.49
CA ASN A 655 22.68 -8.06 -2.82
C ASN A 655 22.30 -9.05 -3.95
N LYS A 656 21.23 -9.83 -3.76
CA LYS A 656 20.76 -10.87 -4.69
C LYS A 656 21.83 -11.94 -5.02
N LYS A 657 22.73 -12.27 -4.10
CA LYS A 657 23.86 -13.18 -4.32
C LYS A 657 24.01 -14.31 -3.30
N GLY A 658 23.03 -14.56 -2.48
CA GLY A 658 23.10 -15.54 -1.43
C GLY A 658 21.79 -16.30 -1.23
N ASN A 659 21.74 -17.08 -0.18
CA ASN A 659 20.59 -17.86 0.23
C ASN A 659 20.11 -17.46 1.64
N TYR A 660 19.10 -18.14 2.16
CA TYR A 660 18.53 -17.81 3.46
C TYR A 660 19.49 -18.05 4.63
N ASN A 661 20.44 -18.98 4.52
CA ASN A 661 21.47 -19.18 5.55
C ASN A 661 22.40 -17.96 5.66
N ASP A 662 22.77 -17.34 4.54
CA ASP A 662 23.53 -16.09 4.52
C ASP A 662 22.75 -14.95 5.19
N PHE A 663 21.44 -14.93 5.02
CA PHE A 663 20.58 -13.99 5.74
C PHE A 663 20.62 -14.25 7.25
N LEU A 664 20.49 -15.49 7.69
CA LEU A 664 20.60 -15.87 9.11
C LEU A 664 21.96 -15.46 9.70
N LEU A 665 23.06 -15.68 8.99
CA LEU A 665 24.40 -15.23 9.44
C LEU A 665 24.48 -13.72 9.69
N LYS A 666 23.67 -12.92 9.02
CA LYS A 666 23.60 -11.46 9.21
C LYS A 666 22.66 -11.00 10.32
N VAL A 667 21.59 -11.75 10.58
CA VAL A 667 20.51 -11.30 11.50
C VAL A 667 20.43 -12.13 12.79
N ASP A 668 20.86 -13.39 12.76
CA ASP A 668 20.74 -14.36 13.86
C ASP A 668 21.76 -15.50 13.69
N LYS A 669 23.01 -15.23 14.00
CA LYS A 669 24.13 -16.17 13.78
C LYS A 669 23.94 -17.52 14.46
N ASP A 670 23.29 -17.56 15.62
CA ASP A 670 23.08 -18.78 16.38
C ASP A 670 22.06 -19.71 15.71
N ALA A 671 21.21 -19.17 14.82
CA ALA A 671 20.24 -19.94 14.05
C ALA A 671 20.78 -20.39 12.68
N ALA A 672 21.96 -19.91 12.27
CA ALA A 672 22.57 -20.25 10.99
C ALA A 672 23.22 -21.64 11.07
N TYR A 673 23.21 -22.33 9.93
CA TYR A 673 23.85 -23.62 9.78
C TYR A 673 25.30 -23.45 9.30
N SER A 674 26.19 -24.35 9.79
CA SER A 674 27.59 -24.45 9.33
C SER A 674 27.74 -25.78 8.59
N TRP A 675 28.16 -25.72 7.35
CA TRP A 675 28.41 -26.88 6.51
C TRP A 675 29.90 -27.01 6.15
N GLU A 676 30.41 -28.22 6.19
CA GLU A 676 31.78 -28.51 5.76
C GLU A 676 31.88 -28.55 4.22
N ASN A 677 30.76 -28.87 3.54
CA ASN A 677 30.69 -29.00 2.08
C ASN A 677 30.03 -27.78 1.45
N ASP A 678 30.79 -27.06 0.65
CA ASP A 678 30.39 -25.86 -0.11
C ASP A 678 29.25 -26.13 -1.15
N TYR A 679 29.03 -27.37 -1.52
CA TYR A 679 27.99 -27.80 -2.46
C TYR A 679 26.59 -27.54 -1.90
N LEU A 680 26.37 -27.75 -0.59
CA LEU A 680 25.06 -27.44 0.04
C LEU A 680 24.71 -25.96 -0.10
N ASP A 681 25.65 -25.09 0.21
CA ASP A 681 25.47 -23.65 0.15
C ASP A 681 25.21 -23.17 -1.29
N LYS A 682 25.96 -23.68 -2.25
CA LYS A 682 25.81 -23.38 -3.68
C LYS A 682 24.48 -23.87 -4.24
N THR A 683 24.04 -25.06 -3.84
CA THR A 683 22.74 -25.64 -4.24
C THR A 683 21.60 -24.78 -3.69
N LEU A 684 21.62 -24.43 -2.40
CA LEU A 684 20.63 -23.55 -1.79
C LEU A 684 20.62 -22.17 -2.45
N THR A 685 21.78 -21.60 -2.73
CA THR A 685 21.89 -20.33 -3.45
C THR A 685 21.26 -20.41 -4.83
N PHE A 686 21.56 -21.47 -5.59
CA PHE A 686 21.00 -21.68 -6.92
C PHE A 686 19.46 -21.74 -6.90
N ILE A 687 18.88 -22.64 -6.07
CA ILE A 687 17.42 -22.80 -6.01
C ILE A 687 16.74 -21.53 -5.47
N THR A 688 17.39 -20.79 -4.57
CA THR A 688 16.89 -19.52 -4.04
C THR A 688 16.80 -18.46 -5.14
N LEU A 689 17.86 -18.28 -5.90
CA LEU A 689 17.93 -17.26 -6.95
C LEU A 689 17.03 -17.59 -8.16
N GLU A 690 16.90 -18.87 -8.52
CA GLU A 690 16.14 -19.27 -9.70
C GLU A 690 14.64 -19.52 -9.42
N PHE A 691 14.26 -20.03 -8.24
CA PHE A 691 12.88 -20.50 -8.01
C PHE A 691 12.11 -19.77 -6.92
N LEU A 692 12.77 -19.10 -5.96
CA LEU A 692 12.09 -18.43 -4.85
C LEU A 692 11.06 -17.40 -5.32
N SER A 693 11.31 -16.71 -6.44
CA SER A 693 10.37 -15.70 -6.96
C SER A 693 9.01 -16.25 -7.34
N GLY A 694 8.90 -17.55 -7.60
CA GLY A 694 7.64 -18.17 -8.02
C GLY A 694 7.15 -17.79 -9.41
N LYS A 695 7.97 -17.13 -10.23
CA LYS A 695 7.60 -16.64 -11.58
C LYS A 695 7.16 -17.76 -12.53
N ARG A 696 7.56 -19.02 -12.28
CA ARG A 696 7.08 -20.24 -12.92
C ARG A 696 6.92 -21.36 -11.91
N ILE A 697 5.76 -21.97 -11.87
CA ILE A 697 5.39 -22.98 -10.87
C ILE A 697 5.91 -24.39 -11.19
N HIS A 698 6.22 -24.68 -12.44
CA HIS A 698 6.47 -26.02 -12.98
C HIS A 698 7.63 -26.76 -12.30
N GLU A 699 8.80 -26.12 -12.19
CA GLU A 699 9.97 -26.66 -11.48
C GLU A 699 9.67 -26.90 -10.00
N LEU A 700 8.96 -25.95 -9.37
CA LEU A 700 8.61 -26.05 -7.96
C LEU A 700 7.66 -27.21 -7.68
N LEU A 701 6.69 -27.46 -8.56
CA LEU A 701 5.77 -28.59 -8.45
C LEU A 701 6.50 -29.93 -8.59
N LEU A 702 7.44 -30.02 -9.55
CA LEU A 702 8.25 -31.24 -9.69
C LEU A 702 9.12 -31.47 -8.47
N LEU A 703 9.85 -30.44 -8.01
CA LEU A 703 10.71 -30.57 -6.81
C LEU A 703 9.89 -30.92 -5.55
N GLN A 704 8.71 -30.34 -5.38
CA GLN A 704 7.81 -30.71 -4.28
C GLN A 704 7.35 -32.16 -4.39
N LYS A 705 6.97 -32.62 -5.59
CA LYS A 705 6.55 -34.00 -5.82
C LYS A 705 7.67 -35.00 -5.51
N LEU A 706 8.92 -34.65 -5.89
CA LEU A 706 10.09 -35.48 -5.59
C LEU A 706 10.41 -35.52 -4.09
N LEU A 707 10.19 -34.42 -3.36
CA LEU A 707 10.33 -34.41 -1.89
C LEU A 707 9.30 -35.30 -1.22
N ASP A 708 8.08 -35.37 -1.75
CA ASP A 708 6.97 -36.11 -1.16
C ASP A 708 7.02 -37.62 -1.51
N ASN A 709 7.39 -37.95 -2.73
CA ASN A 709 7.27 -39.32 -3.27
C ASN A 709 8.59 -39.97 -3.69
N GLY A 710 9.68 -39.19 -3.77
CA GLY A 710 11.00 -39.67 -4.23
C GLY A 710 11.11 -39.83 -5.75
N VAL A 711 10.01 -40.02 -6.45
CA VAL A 711 9.94 -40.23 -7.91
C VAL A 711 8.70 -39.59 -8.52
N SER A 712 8.80 -39.16 -9.76
CA SER A 712 7.67 -38.69 -10.57
C SER A 712 7.93 -38.98 -12.04
N SER A 713 6.85 -39.17 -12.82
CA SER A 713 6.96 -39.32 -14.26
C SER A 713 6.61 -38.02 -14.99
N ARG A 714 6.99 -37.92 -16.27
CA ARG A 714 6.62 -36.77 -17.11
C ARG A 714 5.10 -36.56 -17.18
N SER A 715 4.33 -37.64 -17.32
CA SER A 715 2.87 -37.60 -17.37
C SER A 715 2.25 -37.15 -16.02
N GLU A 716 2.84 -37.54 -14.91
CA GLU A 716 2.41 -37.08 -13.60
C GLU A 716 2.70 -35.58 -13.40
N LEU A 717 3.85 -35.09 -13.89
CA LEU A 717 4.19 -33.67 -13.87
C LEU A 717 3.20 -32.87 -14.72
N GLU A 718 2.93 -33.33 -15.96
CA GLU A 718 1.96 -32.67 -16.84
C GLU A 718 0.59 -32.56 -16.16
N LYS A 719 0.08 -33.67 -15.63
CA LYS A 719 -1.18 -33.68 -14.88
C LYS A 719 -1.14 -32.71 -13.69
N LEU A 720 -0.08 -32.72 -12.90
CA LEU A 720 0.06 -31.86 -11.72
C LEU A 720 0.05 -30.38 -12.09
N VAL A 721 0.70 -29.99 -13.19
CA VAL A 721 0.72 -28.62 -13.71
C VAL A 721 -0.69 -28.20 -14.15
N VAL A 722 -1.37 -29.03 -14.94
CA VAL A 722 -2.75 -28.76 -15.39
C VAL A 722 -3.73 -28.71 -14.22
N ASP A 723 -3.65 -29.61 -13.26
CA ASP A 723 -4.49 -29.61 -12.04
C ASP A 723 -4.32 -28.34 -11.19
N ASN A 724 -3.14 -27.70 -11.27
CA ASN A 724 -2.88 -26.38 -10.65
C ASN A 724 -3.33 -25.19 -11.52
N GLY A 725 -3.97 -25.43 -12.66
CA GLY A 725 -4.49 -24.41 -13.57
C GLY A 725 -3.40 -23.69 -14.37
N SER A 726 -2.23 -24.29 -14.55
CA SER A 726 -1.12 -23.68 -15.28
C SER A 726 -0.99 -24.22 -16.69
N TYR A 727 -0.54 -23.37 -17.63
CA TYR A 727 -0.30 -23.79 -19.01
C TYR A 727 0.78 -24.89 -19.07
N CYS A 728 0.60 -25.88 -19.94
CA CYS A 728 1.54 -26.98 -20.11
C CYS A 728 1.57 -27.41 -21.59
N ASN A 729 2.77 -27.62 -22.10
CA ASN A 729 3.05 -28.23 -23.39
C ASN A 729 4.44 -28.87 -23.36
N ASP A 730 4.80 -29.57 -24.44
CA ASP A 730 6.09 -30.26 -24.52
C ASP A 730 7.30 -29.32 -24.40
N ASP A 731 7.23 -28.12 -24.97
CA ASP A 731 8.33 -27.15 -24.88
C ASP A 731 8.59 -26.72 -23.44
N VAL A 732 7.52 -26.52 -22.66
CA VAL A 732 7.60 -26.18 -21.23
C VAL A 732 8.20 -27.34 -20.44
N LEU A 733 7.72 -28.56 -20.62
CA LEU A 733 8.24 -29.75 -19.95
C LEU A 733 9.71 -29.99 -20.28
N ASN A 734 10.08 -29.89 -21.58
CA ASN A 734 11.46 -29.97 -22.02
C ASN A 734 12.34 -28.84 -21.40
N SER A 735 11.78 -27.66 -21.22
CA SER A 735 12.47 -26.55 -20.54
C SER A 735 12.70 -26.83 -19.06
N VAL A 736 11.71 -27.37 -18.36
CA VAL A 736 11.83 -27.81 -16.95
C VAL A 736 12.92 -28.85 -16.81
N GLU A 737 12.94 -29.85 -17.69
CA GLU A 737 13.98 -30.88 -17.72
C GLU A 737 15.38 -30.25 -17.88
N ARG A 738 15.56 -29.37 -18.90
CA ARG A 738 16.88 -28.70 -19.13
C ARG A 738 17.33 -27.84 -17.96
N ILE A 739 16.41 -27.19 -17.26
CA ILE A 739 16.73 -26.33 -16.12
C ILE A 739 17.17 -27.16 -14.92
N LEU A 740 16.43 -28.22 -14.60
CA LEU A 740 16.72 -29.05 -13.43
C LEU A 740 17.88 -30.01 -13.65
N THR A 741 18.18 -30.40 -14.93
CA THR A 741 19.41 -31.10 -15.30
C THR A 741 20.58 -30.14 -15.56
N LEU A 742 20.39 -28.85 -15.35
CA LEU A 742 21.38 -27.78 -15.58
C LEU A 742 21.89 -27.64 -17.01
N GLU A 743 21.32 -28.37 -17.98
CA GLU A 743 21.64 -28.26 -19.42
C GLU A 743 21.47 -26.82 -19.93
N TYR A 744 20.41 -26.14 -19.46
CA TYR A 744 20.12 -24.74 -19.77
C TYR A 744 21.27 -23.79 -19.42
N TYR A 745 22.10 -24.13 -18.43
CA TYR A 745 23.18 -23.29 -17.91
C TYR A 745 24.55 -23.64 -18.54
N LYS A 746 24.63 -24.61 -19.44
CA LYS A 746 25.85 -24.96 -20.14
C LYS A 746 26.19 -23.93 -21.25
N PRO A 747 27.43 -23.50 -21.42
CA PRO A 747 27.84 -22.61 -22.51
C PRO A 747 27.72 -23.27 -23.88
N LYS A 748 27.60 -22.45 -24.94
CA LYS A 748 27.42 -22.92 -26.34
C LYS A 748 28.52 -23.85 -26.82
N SER A 749 29.77 -23.63 -26.39
CA SER A 749 30.93 -24.46 -26.66
C SER A 749 31.42 -25.06 -25.33
N TYR A 750 30.73 -26.09 -24.84
CA TYR A 750 31.23 -26.83 -23.70
C TYR A 750 32.27 -27.82 -24.20
N ASP A 751 33.52 -27.34 -24.29
CA ASP A 751 34.68 -28.19 -24.52
C ASP A 751 35.42 -28.42 -23.21
N ASP A 752 35.55 -29.69 -22.80
CA ASP A 752 36.12 -30.06 -21.48
C ASP A 752 37.54 -29.55 -21.22
N LYS A 753 38.17 -28.92 -22.20
CA LYS A 753 39.59 -28.53 -22.16
C LYS A 753 39.86 -27.05 -21.86
N ASN A 754 38.87 -26.16 -21.82
CA ASN A 754 39.08 -24.71 -21.61
C ASN A 754 38.55 -24.18 -20.26
N ASP A 755 39.43 -24.05 -19.28
CA ASP A 755 39.13 -23.87 -17.86
C ASP A 755 38.58 -22.50 -17.41
N LYS A 756 38.78 -21.41 -18.16
CA LYS A 756 38.46 -20.07 -17.64
C LYS A 756 37.01 -19.64 -17.74
N GLU A 757 36.24 -20.13 -18.72
CA GLU A 757 34.82 -19.86 -18.83
C GLU A 757 33.93 -20.88 -18.06
N LYS A 758 34.48 -22.08 -17.85
CA LYS A 758 33.81 -23.18 -17.15
C LYS A 758 33.42 -22.83 -15.71
N ASN A 759 34.30 -22.16 -14.96
CA ASN A 759 34.12 -21.86 -13.54
C ASN A 759 33.06 -20.74 -13.26
N LYS A 760 32.47 -20.14 -14.30
CA LYS A 760 31.50 -19.05 -14.16
C LYS A 760 30.04 -19.49 -14.33
N THR A 761 29.79 -20.69 -14.87
CA THR A 761 28.42 -21.17 -15.07
C THR A 761 27.86 -21.78 -13.80
N GLU A 762 26.55 -21.72 -13.63
CA GLU A 762 25.84 -22.34 -12.52
C GLU A 762 26.12 -23.86 -12.47
N PHE A 763 26.19 -24.53 -13.62
CA PHE A 763 26.56 -25.94 -13.73
C PHE A 763 27.96 -26.22 -13.15
N ALA A 764 28.96 -25.41 -13.50
CA ALA A 764 30.31 -25.58 -12.97
C ALA A 764 30.40 -25.23 -11.48
N LYS A 765 29.66 -24.22 -11.02
CA LYS A 765 29.60 -23.86 -9.57
C LYS A 765 29.06 -25.00 -8.74
N LEU A 766 28.15 -25.81 -9.28
CA LEU A 766 27.60 -27.01 -8.65
C LEU A 766 28.46 -28.27 -8.92
N GLY A 767 29.70 -28.11 -9.36
CA GLY A 767 30.63 -29.21 -9.59
C GLY A 767 30.24 -30.13 -10.76
N GLY A 768 29.41 -29.68 -11.68
CA GLY A 768 28.92 -30.46 -12.81
C GLY A 768 27.76 -31.40 -12.47
N GLN A 769 27.22 -31.30 -11.26
CA GLN A 769 26.13 -32.14 -10.77
C GLN A 769 24.76 -31.54 -11.12
N THR A 770 23.84 -32.41 -11.51
CA THR A 770 22.44 -32.04 -11.80
C THR A 770 21.59 -31.98 -10.53
N LEU A 771 20.45 -31.28 -10.55
CA LEU A 771 19.50 -31.38 -9.43
C LEU A 771 18.68 -32.67 -9.51
N ILE A 772 18.31 -33.07 -10.71
CA ILE A 772 17.55 -34.31 -10.96
C ILE A 772 18.25 -35.18 -11.99
N GLU A 773 17.97 -36.47 -11.94
CA GLU A 773 18.27 -37.49 -12.96
C GLU A 773 16.98 -37.89 -13.67
N ILE A 774 17.07 -38.17 -14.96
CA ILE A 774 15.97 -38.61 -15.81
C ILE A 774 16.37 -39.94 -16.39
N ASP A 775 15.59 -40.99 -16.15
CA ASP A 775 15.86 -42.31 -16.68
C ASP A 775 15.27 -42.52 -18.12
N ASN A 776 15.52 -43.71 -18.69
CA ASN A 776 15.02 -44.03 -20.02
C ASN A 776 13.48 -44.10 -20.12
N ASN A 777 12.79 -44.22 -19.00
CA ASN A 777 11.33 -44.27 -18.91
C ASN A 777 10.70 -42.85 -18.69
N LYS A 778 11.55 -41.80 -18.72
CA LYS A 778 11.13 -40.43 -18.40
C LYS A 778 10.63 -40.27 -16.96
N GLU A 779 11.21 -41.06 -16.02
CA GLU A 779 11.02 -40.85 -14.61
C GLU A 779 12.07 -39.89 -14.07
N TYR A 780 11.63 -38.97 -13.20
CA TYR A 780 12.43 -37.96 -12.53
C TYR A 780 12.75 -38.41 -11.10
N ARG A 781 14.00 -38.24 -10.68
CA ARG A 781 14.46 -38.44 -9.30
C ARG A 781 15.46 -37.35 -8.93
N PHE A 782 15.59 -37.03 -7.64
CA PHE A 782 16.76 -36.24 -7.26
C PHE A 782 18.04 -37.00 -7.61
N ASN A 783 19.09 -36.26 -7.97
CA ASN A 783 20.37 -36.92 -8.14
C ASN A 783 20.82 -37.58 -6.80
N LYS A 784 21.72 -38.52 -6.88
CA LYS A 784 22.15 -39.31 -5.71
C LYS A 784 22.69 -38.43 -4.58
N GLU A 785 23.53 -37.43 -4.88
CA GLU A 785 24.13 -36.57 -3.88
C GLU A 785 23.10 -35.69 -3.17
N ILE A 786 22.18 -35.08 -3.90
CA ILE A 786 21.09 -34.31 -3.29
C ILE A 786 20.17 -35.20 -2.45
N SER A 787 19.84 -36.40 -2.95
CA SER A 787 19.02 -37.35 -2.21
C SER A 787 19.67 -37.72 -0.86
N GLU A 788 20.97 -38.03 -0.87
CA GLU A 788 21.72 -38.32 0.35
C GLU A 788 21.80 -37.12 1.31
N LEU A 789 21.98 -35.89 0.77
CA LEU A 789 22.01 -34.68 1.60
C LEU A 789 20.65 -34.34 2.22
N LEU A 790 19.55 -34.54 1.49
CA LEU A 790 18.19 -34.38 2.02
C LEU A 790 17.86 -35.39 3.12
N GLU A 791 18.52 -36.57 3.15
CA GLU A 791 18.34 -37.53 4.19
C GLU A 791 19.24 -37.28 5.42
N LYS A 792 20.49 -36.87 5.17
CA LYS A 792 21.54 -36.80 6.22
C LYS A 792 21.62 -35.42 6.88
N ASP A 793 21.41 -34.33 6.15
CA ASP A 793 21.52 -32.97 6.67
C ASP A 793 20.16 -32.33 6.88
N HIS A 794 19.77 -32.25 8.14
CA HIS A 794 18.49 -31.70 8.55
C HIS A 794 18.37 -30.17 8.26
N GLY A 795 19.46 -29.42 8.39
CA GLY A 795 19.51 -27.98 8.11
C GLY A 795 19.32 -27.70 6.62
N PHE A 796 20.06 -28.41 5.77
CA PHE A 796 19.93 -28.34 4.33
C PHE A 796 18.51 -28.67 3.88
N LYS A 797 17.96 -29.81 4.31
CA LYS A 797 16.58 -30.23 3.99
C LYS A 797 15.57 -29.15 4.36
N LYS A 798 15.70 -28.60 5.57
CA LYS A 798 14.78 -27.58 6.07
C LYS A 798 14.76 -26.34 5.18
N LEU A 799 15.94 -25.82 4.80
CA LEU A 799 16.04 -24.63 3.95
C LEU A 799 15.67 -24.94 2.50
N PHE A 800 16.02 -26.12 1.98
CA PHE A 800 15.63 -26.55 0.63
C PHE A 800 14.11 -26.63 0.48
N VAL A 801 13.43 -27.28 1.42
CA VAL A 801 11.97 -27.37 1.48
C VAL A 801 11.32 -25.99 1.62
N ASP A 802 11.93 -25.10 2.39
CA ASP A 802 11.41 -23.75 2.61
C ASP A 802 11.42 -22.91 1.33
N VAL A 803 12.51 -22.96 0.56
CA VAL A 803 12.60 -22.24 -0.74
C VAL A 803 11.47 -22.70 -1.68
N ILE A 804 11.22 -24.01 -1.76
CA ILE A 804 10.17 -24.55 -2.62
C ILE A 804 8.78 -24.10 -2.15
N LYS A 805 8.51 -24.19 -0.85
CA LYS A 805 7.24 -23.74 -0.26
C LYS A 805 7.04 -22.23 -0.44
N ALA A 806 8.07 -21.44 -0.22
CA ALA A 806 8.03 -19.99 -0.40
C ALA A 806 7.81 -19.62 -1.88
N GLY A 807 8.49 -20.30 -2.80
CA GLY A 807 8.29 -20.13 -4.25
C GLY A 807 6.87 -20.46 -4.69
N LEU A 808 6.29 -21.55 -4.18
CA LEU A 808 4.88 -21.91 -4.46
C LEU A 808 3.88 -20.90 -3.86
N LEU A 809 4.19 -20.28 -2.72
CA LEU A 809 3.38 -19.20 -2.17
C LEU A 809 3.47 -17.94 -3.03
N ASN A 810 4.67 -17.55 -3.45
CA ASN A 810 4.89 -16.40 -4.33
C ASN A 810 4.25 -16.59 -5.71
N ALA A 811 4.20 -17.82 -6.23
CA ALA A 811 3.59 -18.12 -7.51
C ALA A 811 2.09 -17.77 -7.59
N ARG A 812 1.42 -17.59 -6.46
CA ARG A 812 0.01 -17.15 -6.41
C ARG A 812 -0.20 -15.73 -6.93
N GLU A 813 0.85 -14.92 -6.97
CA GLU A 813 0.82 -13.55 -7.48
C GLU A 813 0.98 -13.46 -9.00
N TYR A 814 1.28 -14.56 -9.67
CA TYR A 814 1.49 -14.62 -11.10
C TYR A 814 0.33 -15.31 -11.81
N ASP A 815 0.06 -14.84 -13.03
CA ASP A 815 -0.90 -15.47 -13.93
C ASP A 815 -0.45 -16.90 -14.23
N LYS A 816 -1.38 -17.84 -14.17
CA LYS A 816 -1.10 -19.26 -14.40
C LYS A 816 -1.34 -19.67 -15.84
N GLU A 817 -2.20 -18.97 -16.55
CA GLU A 817 -2.58 -19.27 -17.93
C GLU A 817 -1.62 -18.61 -18.93
N ASN A 818 -1.02 -17.48 -18.56
CA ASN A 818 -0.09 -16.72 -19.38
C ASN A 818 1.35 -16.89 -18.91
N ILE A 819 2.31 -16.79 -19.85
CA ILE A 819 3.74 -16.88 -19.57
C ILE A 819 4.20 -15.72 -18.65
N PHE A 820 3.66 -14.52 -18.90
CA PHE A 820 4.00 -13.31 -18.15
C PHE A 820 2.73 -12.65 -17.59
N THR A 821 2.86 -12.11 -16.41
CA THR A 821 1.81 -11.31 -15.74
C THR A 821 2.06 -9.84 -15.99
N ILE A 822 1.07 -9.13 -16.52
CA ILE A 822 1.17 -7.67 -16.77
C ILE A 822 1.45 -6.93 -15.45
N GLU A 823 2.22 -5.84 -15.53
CA GLU A 823 2.67 -5.01 -14.38
C GLU A 823 3.62 -5.71 -13.41
N LYS A 824 3.95 -7.00 -13.61
CA LYS A 824 4.97 -7.70 -12.81
C LYS A 824 6.37 -7.52 -13.41
N ARG A 825 7.39 -7.76 -12.59
CA ARG A 825 8.79 -7.48 -12.89
C ARG A 825 9.56 -8.73 -13.26
N TYR A 826 10.38 -8.64 -14.30
CA TYR A 826 11.19 -9.73 -14.84
C TYR A 826 12.60 -9.24 -15.19
N THR A 827 13.62 -10.00 -14.84
CA THR A 827 14.96 -9.83 -15.38
C THR A 827 15.02 -10.39 -16.80
N ARG A 828 16.01 -9.98 -17.59
CA ARG A 828 16.27 -10.61 -18.89
C ARG A 828 16.51 -12.12 -18.77
N SER A 829 17.10 -12.58 -17.67
CA SER A 829 17.29 -14.00 -17.39
C SER A 829 15.98 -14.73 -17.13
N ASP A 830 15.04 -14.10 -16.40
CA ASP A 830 13.70 -14.67 -16.22
C ASP A 830 12.98 -14.84 -17.56
N VAL A 831 13.01 -13.79 -18.41
CA VAL A 831 12.35 -13.82 -19.72
C VAL A 831 12.93 -14.93 -20.60
N ASN A 832 14.23 -15.06 -20.64
CA ASN A 832 14.93 -16.12 -21.36
C ASN A 832 14.47 -17.52 -20.91
N ARG A 833 14.37 -17.73 -19.58
CA ARG A 833 13.92 -19.01 -19.00
C ARG A 833 12.44 -19.28 -19.28
N LEU A 834 11.59 -18.29 -19.09
CA LEU A 834 10.12 -18.43 -19.21
C LEU A 834 9.70 -18.65 -20.66
N LEU A 835 10.43 -18.13 -21.65
CA LEU A 835 10.22 -18.37 -23.08
C LEU A 835 10.79 -19.73 -23.56
N ASN A 836 11.21 -20.60 -22.64
CA ASN A 836 11.69 -21.96 -22.91
C ASN A 836 12.91 -22.03 -23.85
N TRP A 837 13.76 -20.98 -23.82
CA TRP A 837 14.96 -20.98 -24.67
C TRP A 837 15.90 -22.15 -24.34
N GLN A 838 16.68 -22.56 -25.31
CA GLN A 838 17.50 -23.76 -25.18
C GLN A 838 18.64 -23.62 -24.16
N ARG A 839 19.08 -22.37 -23.88
CA ARG A 839 20.17 -22.08 -22.96
C ARG A 839 20.05 -20.67 -22.39
N LYS A 840 20.74 -20.45 -21.28
CA LYS A 840 20.87 -19.14 -20.66
C LYS A 840 21.71 -18.21 -21.54
N ILE A 841 21.16 -17.08 -21.94
CA ILE A 841 21.86 -16.04 -22.69
C ILE A 841 22.26 -14.95 -21.72
N PRO A 842 23.54 -14.52 -21.72
CA PRO A 842 23.98 -13.40 -20.88
C PRO A 842 23.16 -12.13 -21.16
N ALA A 843 22.74 -11.44 -20.11
CA ALA A 843 21.91 -10.22 -20.23
C ALA A 843 22.52 -9.16 -21.15
N GLN A 844 23.86 -9.04 -21.19
CA GLN A 844 24.58 -8.14 -22.08
C GLN A 844 24.40 -8.49 -23.56
N SER A 845 24.29 -9.79 -23.89
CA SER A 845 24.09 -10.27 -25.27
C SER A 845 22.67 -10.07 -25.76
N ILE A 846 21.68 -10.05 -24.87
CA ILE A 846 20.28 -9.75 -25.19
C ILE A 846 20.15 -8.27 -25.60
N GLY A 847 20.76 -7.36 -24.83
CA GLY A 847 20.68 -5.92 -25.09
C GLY A 847 19.25 -5.40 -25.04
N GLY A 848 18.85 -4.63 -26.08
CA GLY A 848 17.52 -4.05 -26.19
C GLY A 848 16.44 -5.02 -26.68
N TYR A 849 16.77 -6.09 -27.39
CA TYR A 849 15.83 -7.14 -27.83
C TYR A 849 16.58 -8.42 -28.22
N PHE A 850 15.82 -9.50 -28.37
CA PHE A 850 16.31 -10.78 -28.84
C PHE A 850 15.22 -11.54 -29.60
N ILE A 851 15.57 -12.40 -30.55
CA ILE A 851 14.60 -13.13 -31.39
C ILE A 851 14.90 -14.60 -31.29
N GLU A 852 13.99 -15.37 -30.73
CA GLU A 852 14.07 -16.84 -30.66
C GLU A 852 12.68 -17.45 -30.42
N ASN A 853 12.43 -18.61 -30.99
CA ASN A 853 11.22 -19.43 -30.78
C ASN A 853 9.90 -18.67 -31.01
N GLY A 854 9.82 -17.83 -32.06
CA GLY A 854 8.60 -17.06 -32.36
C GLY A 854 8.36 -15.85 -31.48
N TYR A 855 9.26 -15.50 -30.58
CA TYR A 855 9.15 -14.35 -29.68
C TYR A 855 10.25 -13.30 -29.92
N CYS A 856 9.86 -12.05 -29.72
CA CYS A 856 10.76 -10.91 -29.70
C CYS A 856 10.55 -10.05 -28.43
N PRO A 857 11.13 -10.42 -27.28
CA PRO A 857 11.11 -9.55 -26.10
C PRO A 857 11.95 -8.29 -26.34
N ILE A 858 11.36 -7.14 -26.08
CA ILE A 858 11.93 -5.80 -26.25
C ILE A 858 12.11 -5.19 -24.87
N PHE A 859 13.33 -4.76 -24.56
CA PHE A 859 13.71 -4.20 -23.26
C PHE A 859 14.06 -2.72 -23.43
N VAL A 860 13.22 -1.84 -22.88
CA VAL A 860 13.40 -0.39 -22.95
C VAL A 860 13.80 0.16 -21.60
N THR A 861 14.88 0.96 -21.59
CA THR A 861 15.20 1.84 -20.45
C THR A 861 14.85 3.26 -20.87
N TYR A 862 13.82 3.81 -20.22
CA TYR A 862 13.19 5.05 -20.66
C TYR A 862 14.07 6.29 -20.44
N VAL A 863 14.64 6.44 -19.24
CA VAL A 863 15.60 7.51 -18.91
C VAL A 863 16.98 6.89 -18.79
N LYS A 864 17.89 7.30 -19.67
CA LYS A 864 19.28 6.82 -19.66
C LYS A 864 20.18 7.82 -18.95
N SER A 865 21.13 7.32 -18.15
CA SER A 865 22.10 8.17 -17.44
C SER A 865 22.99 8.95 -18.44
N ASN A 866 23.51 10.08 -18.00
CA ASN A 866 24.41 10.89 -18.83
C ASN A 866 25.75 10.20 -19.12
N ASP A 867 26.13 9.19 -18.32
CA ASP A 867 27.38 8.45 -18.41
C ASP A 867 27.37 7.31 -19.46
N ILE A 868 26.21 7.10 -20.13
CA ILE A 868 26.10 6.09 -21.18
C ILE A 868 26.73 6.61 -22.48
N GLU A 869 27.54 5.76 -23.14
CA GLU A 869 28.09 6.06 -24.47
C GLU A 869 26.95 6.47 -25.43
N ASP A 870 27.19 7.57 -26.18
CA ASP A 870 26.23 8.08 -27.18
C ASP A 870 25.81 7.01 -28.22
N SER A 871 26.65 5.99 -28.41
CA SER A 871 26.39 4.86 -29.31
C SER A 871 25.16 4.01 -28.93
N ILE A 872 24.74 4.04 -27.66
CA ILE A 872 23.60 3.27 -27.17
C ILE A 872 22.48 4.14 -26.58
N LYS A 873 22.58 5.45 -26.74
CA LYS A 873 21.61 6.43 -26.27
C LYS A 873 20.44 6.53 -27.27
N TYR A 874 19.55 5.53 -27.28
CA TYR A 874 18.31 5.57 -28.06
C TYR A 874 17.24 6.37 -27.31
N GLU A 875 16.43 7.11 -28.06
CA GLU A 875 15.26 7.80 -27.51
C GLU A 875 13.98 6.97 -27.74
N ASP A 876 13.99 5.74 -27.22
CA ASP A 876 12.75 4.99 -27.13
C ASP A 876 11.74 5.79 -26.29
N ARG A 877 10.52 6.00 -26.79
CA ARG A 877 9.53 6.85 -26.13
C ARG A 877 8.11 6.38 -26.38
N PHE A 878 7.28 6.51 -25.38
CA PHE A 878 5.86 6.36 -25.56
C PHE A 878 5.31 7.49 -26.44
N ILE A 879 4.49 7.10 -27.41
CA ILE A 879 3.69 8.00 -28.24
C ILE A 879 2.32 8.20 -27.56
N SER A 880 1.80 7.13 -26.96
CA SER A 880 0.59 7.08 -26.15
C SER A 880 0.71 5.96 -25.11
N ASP A 881 -0.31 5.77 -24.26
CA ASP A 881 -0.37 4.67 -23.30
C ASP A 881 -0.41 3.27 -23.95
N SER A 882 -0.71 3.18 -25.24
CA SER A 882 -0.73 1.92 -25.99
C SER A 882 0.28 1.83 -27.13
N LYS A 883 1.11 2.86 -27.35
CA LYS A 883 2.04 2.89 -28.47
C LYS A 883 3.40 3.43 -28.06
N ILE A 884 4.46 2.66 -28.33
CA ILE A 884 5.85 3.06 -28.05
C ILE A 884 6.67 3.08 -29.33
N HIS A 885 7.47 4.12 -29.51
CA HIS A 885 8.46 4.24 -30.59
C HIS A 885 9.77 3.63 -30.14
N CYS A 886 10.28 2.68 -30.90
CA CYS A 886 11.48 1.90 -30.59
C CYS A 886 12.50 1.92 -31.72
N TYR A 887 13.73 1.54 -31.36
CA TYR A 887 14.84 1.40 -32.31
C TYR A 887 15.47 0.03 -32.25
N THR A 888 15.94 -0.47 -33.41
CA THR A 888 16.77 -1.67 -33.47
C THR A 888 18.18 -1.40 -32.92
N LYS A 889 18.98 -2.45 -32.76
CA LYS A 889 20.41 -2.30 -32.47
C LYS A 889 21.14 -1.59 -33.62
N ASN A 890 22.21 -0.88 -33.30
CA ASN A 890 23.05 -0.20 -34.30
C ASN A 890 23.57 -1.15 -35.36
N GLY A 891 23.74 -0.64 -36.59
CA GLY A 891 24.26 -1.41 -37.73
C GLY A 891 23.21 -2.26 -38.43
N ARG A 892 21.92 -2.15 -38.05
CA ARG A 892 20.82 -2.90 -38.65
C ARG A 892 20.25 -2.16 -39.87
N LYS A 893 20.05 -2.89 -40.97
CA LYS A 893 19.42 -2.37 -42.19
C LYS A 893 18.08 -3.06 -42.40
N LEU A 894 17.06 -2.29 -42.70
CA LEU A 894 15.72 -2.80 -42.99
C LEU A 894 15.75 -3.87 -44.11
N GLY A 895 15.04 -4.98 -43.89
CA GLY A 895 14.96 -6.08 -44.85
C GLY A 895 16.21 -6.93 -45.01
N LYS A 896 17.20 -6.80 -44.05
CA LYS A 896 18.45 -7.59 -44.10
C LYS A 896 18.77 -8.25 -42.78
N GLY A 897 19.22 -9.50 -42.83
CA GLY A 897 19.72 -10.22 -41.65
C GLY A 897 18.69 -10.32 -40.55
N GLU A 898 19.01 -9.76 -39.33
CA GLU A 898 18.15 -9.84 -38.15
C GLU A 898 16.81 -9.12 -38.34
N THR A 899 16.78 -7.97 -39.03
CA THR A 899 15.56 -7.20 -39.27
C THR A 899 14.60 -7.89 -40.26
N LEU A 900 15.10 -8.71 -41.17
CA LEU A 900 14.27 -9.53 -42.02
C LEU A 900 13.44 -10.51 -41.18
N LYS A 901 14.05 -11.15 -40.18
CA LYS A 901 13.36 -12.02 -39.24
C LYS A 901 12.46 -11.23 -38.27
N MET A 902 12.97 -10.11 -37.80
CA MET A 902 12.24 -9.29 -36.80
C MET A 902 10.92 -8.77 -37.34
N PHE A 903 10.86 -8.41 -38.62
CA PHE A 903 9.70 -7.79 -39.23
C PHE A 903 9.04 -8.66 -40.32
N ALA A 904 9.30 -9.98 -40.27
CA ALA A 904 8.63 -10.94 -41.18
C ALA A 904 7.11 -10.90 -40.95
N GLY A 905 6.36 -10.88 -42.07
CA GLY A 905 4.88 -10.83 -42.07
C GLY A 905 4.26 -9.48 -41.67
N VAL A 906 5.05 -8.52 -41.16
CA VAL A 906 4.52 -7.21 -40.71
C VAL A 906 3.86 -6.42 -41.86
N SER A 907 4.47 -6.43 -43.06
CA SER A 907 3.91 -5.72 -44.22
C SER A 907 2.61 -6.34 -44.73
N GLU A 908 2.37 -7.61 -44.42
CA GLU A 908 1.20 -8.40 -44.81
C GLU A 908 0.10 -8.37 -43.75
N GLY A 909 0.39 -7.71 -42.57
CA GLY A 909 -0.53 -7.62 -41.45
C GLY A 909 -0.58 -8.87 -40.57
N ASP A 910 0.27 -9.87 -40.84
CA ASP A 910 0.36 -11.13 -40.09
C ASP A 910 1.81 -11.35 -39.60
N PRO A 911 2.27 -10.67 -38.57
CA PRO A 911 3.63 -10.79 -38.08
C PRO A 911 3.91 -12.21 -37.56
N GLU A 912 5.03 -12.78 -38.00
CA GLU A 912 5.47 -14.11 -37.58
C GLU A 912 5.92 -14.18 -36.11
N LEU A 913 6.22 -13.03 -35.51
CA LEU A 913 6.71 -12.95 -34.15
C LEU A 913 5.70 -12.33 -33.19
N THR A 914 5.67 -12.87 -31.98
CA THR A 914 5.01 -12.23 -30.83
C THR A 914 5.98 -11.26 -30.16
N TYR A 915 5.67 -9.97 -30.21
CA TYR A 915 6.48 -8.95 -29.53
C TYR A 915 6.01 -8.78 -28.09
N LEU A 916 6.98 -8.69 -27.16
CA LEU A 916 6.75 -8.58 -25.71
C LEU A 916 7.47 -7.34 -25.21
N LEU A 917 6.76 -6.40 -24.57
CA LEU A 917 7.36 -5.16 -24.10
C LEU A 917 7.71 -5.22 -22.60
N PHE A 918 8.97 -4.95 -22.30
CA PHE A 918 9.50 -4.86 -20.96
C PHE A 918 10.16 -3.48 -20.78
N VAL A 919 9.72 -2.70 -19.79
CA VAL A 919 10.20 -1.33 -19.59
C VAL A 919 10.71 -1.11 -18.17
N LYS A 920 11.80 -0.41 -18.01
CA LYS A 920 12.24 0.21 -16.76
C LYS A 920 12.45 1.70 -16.93
N ARG A 921 12.26 2.46 -15.85
CA ARG A 921 12.35 3.91 -15.92
C ARG A 921 13.78 4.40 -16.15
N SER A 922 14.74 3.90 -15.38
CA SER A 922 16.12 4.39 -15.42
C SER A 922 17.13 3.28 -15.22
N ASP A 923 18.32 3.42 -15.82
CA ASP A 923 19.47 2.57 -15.59
C ASP A 923 20.37 3.03 -14.44
N ALA A 924 20.15 4.23 -13.90
CA ALA A 924 20.76 4.68 -12.65
C ALA A 924 20.28 3.90 -11.41
N GLU A 925 19.24 3.09 -11.55
CA GLU A 925 18.75 2.18 -10.53
C GLU A 925 19.55 0.87 -10.58
N ASP A 926 20.08 0.43 -9.43
CA ASP A 926 20.78 -0.87 -9.27
C ASP A 926 19.84 -2.08 -9.48
N ASP A 927 18.78 -1.93 -10.29
CA ASP A 927 17.78 -2.94 -10.54
C ASP A 927 17.82 -3.46 -11.97
N ASP A 928 18.04 -4.78 -12.11
CA ASP A 928 18.08 -5.46 -13.41
C ASP A 928 16.70 -5.87 -13.92
N GLU A 929 15.63 -5.56 -13.18
CA GLU A 929 14.28 -5.95 -13.50
C GLU A 929 13.54 -4.90 -14.34
N PHE A 930 12.70 -5.38 -15.26
CA PHE A 930 11.83 -4.59 -16.13
C PHE A 930 10.38 -4.97 -15.84
N VAL A 931 9.48 -4.01 -15.90
CA VAL A 931 8.04 -4.24 -15.82
C VAL A 931 7.54 -4.75 -17.16
N TYR A 932 6.80 -5.86 -17.18
CA TYR A 932 6.14 -6.37 -18.37
C TYR A 932 4.86 -5.58 -18.64
N LEU A 933 4.75 -5.00 -19.83
CA LEU A 933 3.63 -4.16 -20.23
C LEU A 933 2.68 -4.83 -21.24
N GLY A 934 2.95 -6.08 -21.60
CA GLY A 934 2.07 -6.84 -22.48
C GLY A 934 2.67 -7.18 -23.84
N THR A 935 1.85 -7.82 -24.67
CA THR A 935 2.13 -8.09 -26.09
C THR A 935 1.75 -6.90 -26.95
N GLY A 936 2.28 -6.88 -28.16
CA GLY A 936 1.94 -5.84 -29.12
C GLY A 936 2.30 -6.22 -30.56
N LYS A 937 1.91 -5.36 -31.48
CA LYS A 937 2.15 -5.53 -32.91
C LYS A 937 2.94 -4.35 -33.47
N VAL A 938 3.89 -4.64 -34.34
CA VAL A 938 4.62 -3.60 -35.10
C VAL A 938 3.74 -3.11 -36.22
N THR A 939 3.63 -1.77 -36.40
CA THR A 939 2.84 -1.18 -37.47
C THR A 939 3.71 -1.02 -38.73
N ALA A 940 3.24 -1.55 -39.86
CA ALA A 940 4.03 -1.61 -41.11
C ALA A 940 4.45 -0.23 -41.63
N ASP A 941 3.58 0.79 -41.51
CA ASP A 941 3.81 2.18 -41.93
C ASP A 941 4.83 2.91 -41.05
N SER A 942 5.12 2.38 -39.85
CA SER A 942 6.09 2.95 -38.93
C SER A 942 7.55 2.55 -39.21
N LEU A 943 7.75 1.49 -40.01
CA LEU A 943 9.09 0.95 -40.31
C LEU A 943 9.88 1.93 -41.16
N LYS A 944 10.99 2.47 -40.61
CA LYS A 944 11.85 3.44 -41.29
C LYS A 944 13.32 3.12 -41.11
N GLN A 945 14.05 3.17 -42.24
CA GLN A 945 15.51 3.15 -42.23
C GLN A 945 16.03 4.52 -41.85
N GLU A 946 16.79 4.61 -40.77
CA GLU A 946 17.45 5.82 -40.31
C GLU A 946 18.96 5.65 -40.25
N TYR A 947 19.71 6.75 -40.11
CA TYR A 947 21.15 6.74 -39.95
C TYR A 947 21.53 7.68 -38.81
N ARG A 948 22.43 7.24 -37.95
CA ARG A 948 22.95 8.02 -36.82
C ARG A 948 24.45 8.13 -36.90
N GLU A 949 24.99 9.29 -36.56
CA GLU A 949 26.43 9.49 -36.37
C GLU A 949 26.82 8.93 -35.00
N ILE A 950 27.69 7.94 -35.00
CA ILE A 950 28.18 7.29 -33.78
C ILE A 950 29.71 7.46 -33.76
N ASP A 951 30.24 7.93 -32.62
CA ASP A 951 31.68 7.97 -32.41
C ASP A 951 32.23 6.53 -32.27
N LYS A 952 33.02 6.10 -33.19
CA LYS A 952 33.79 4.87 -33.13
C LYS A 952 35.30 5.21 -33.06
N LYS A 953 35.81 5.23 -31.83
CA LYS A 953 37.23 5.51 -31.55
C LYS A 953 37.72 6.88 -32.10
N GLY A 954 36.95 7.95 -31.87
CA GLY A 954 37.27 9.31 -32.31
C GLY A 954 36.86 9.62 -33.75
N LYS A 955 36.15 8.72 -34.46
CA LYS A 955 35.60 8.99 -35.79
C LYS A 955 34.06 8.85 -35.74
N LEU A 956 33.38 9.90 -36.15
CA LEU A 956 31.95 9.87 -36.40
C LEU A 956 31.64 9.00 -37.63
N VAL A 957 30.88 7.92 -37.40
CA VAL A 957 30.51 6.97 -38.45
C VAL A 957 29.00 6.97 -38.59
N ASN A 958 28.50 7.23 -39.79
CA ASN A 958 27.08 7.19 -40.10
C ASN A 958 26.58 5.71 -40.06
N THR A 959 25.89 5.33 -39.01
CA THR A 959 25.53 3.95 -38.70
C THR A 959 24.04 3.74 -38.94
N PRO A 960 23.62 2.73 -39.74
CA PRO A 960 22.22 2.44 -40.04
C PRO A 960 21.49 1.89 -38.80
N ILE A 961 20.24 2.26 -38.66
CA ILE A 961 19.32 1.82 -37.61
C ILE A 961 17.91 1.80 -38.18
N VAL A 962 17.03 0.94 -37.67
CA VAL A 962 15.62 0.92 -38.05
C VAL A 962 14.80 1.41 -36.86
N SER A 963 13.93 2.37 -37.11
CA SER A 963 12.88 2.81 -36.16
C SER A 963 11.56 2.11 -36.49
N TYR A 964 10.76 1.88 -35.47
CA TYR A 964 9.45 1.25 -35.58
C TYR A 964 8.56 1.60 -34.38
N ASP A 965 7.27 1.53 -34.58
CA ASP A 965 6.28 1.69 -33.51
C ASP A 965 5.72 0.34 -33.14
N LEU A 966 5.71 0.04 -31.83
CA LEU A 966 5.03 -1.13 -31.26
C LEU A 966 3.71 -0.66 -30.65
N LYS A 967 2.60 -1.19 -31.16
CA LYS A 967 1.26 -0.97 -30.61
C LYS A 967 0.94 -2.12 -29.65
N LEU A 968 0.68 -1.81 -28.39
CA LEU A 968 0.32 -2.77 -27.37
C LEU A 968 -1.12 -3.26 -27.53
N ASP A 969 -1.37 -4.51 -27.24
CA ASP A 969 -2.71 -5.11 -27.24
C ASP A 969 -3.57 -4.62 -26.06
N ILE A 970 -2.92 -4.28 -24.93
CA ILE A 970 -3.54 -3.70 -23.74
C ILE A 970 -2.82 -2.39 -23.42
N PRO A 971 -3.54 -1.27 -23.28
CA PRO A 971 -2.93 0.01 -22.85
C PRO A 971 -2.25 -0.08 -21.49
N VAL A 972 -1.17 0.64 -21.32
CA VAL A 972 -0.49 0.79 -20.03
C VAL A 972 -1.38 1.56 -19.07
N SER A 973 -1.46 1.15 -17.80
CA SER A 973 -2.22 1.88 -16.79
C SER A 973 -1.78 3.35 -16.70
N LEU A 974 -2.73 4.27 -16.45
CA LEU A 974 -2.43 5.71 -16.38
C LEU A 974 -1.30 6.02 -15.40
N ALA A 975 -1.35 5.40 -14.22
CA ALA A 975 -0.35 5.60 -13.19
C ALA A 975 1.05 5.18 -13.67
N ARG A 976 1.16 4.01 -14.31
CA ARG A 976 2.41 3.49 -14.86
C ARG A 976 2.91 4.33 -16.04
N TYR A 977 2.00 4.73 -16.94
CA TYR A 977 2.34 5.57 -18.08
C TYR A 977 2.93 6.91 -17.63
N ARG A 978 2.30 7.60 -16.66
CA ARG A 978 2.80 8.86 -16.11
C ARG A 978 4.15 8.68 -15.40
N MET A 979 4.27 7.64 -14.57
CA MET A 979 5.53 7.31 -13.89
C MET A 979 6.71 7.12 -14.86
N LEU A 980 6.46 6.56 -16.04
CA LEU A 980 7.50 6.35 -17.06
C LEU A 980 7.78 7.64 -17.87
N THR A 981 6.74 8.40 -18.24
CA THR A 981 6.85 9.50 -19.22
C THR A 981 7.08 10.87 -18.60
N GLU A 982 6.62 11.12 -17.38
CA GLU A 982 6.85 12.40 -16.72
C GLU A 982 8.34 12.56 -16.40
N ARG A 983 8.95 13.56 -17.02
CA ARG A 983 10.26 14.05 -16.58
C ARG A 983 10.05 14.65 -15.19
N SER A 984 10.35 13.90 -14.12
CA SER A 984 10.69 14.60 -12.87
C SER A 984 11.74 15.62 -13.26
N ASN A 985 11.47 16.90 -13.10
CA ASN A 985 12.48 17.95 -13.15
C ASN A 985 13.51 17.65 -12.05
N GLU A 986 14.43 16.74 -12.37
CA GLU A 986 15.52 16.28 -11.51
C GLU A 986 16.68 17.26 -11.54
#